data_89d10dfcc0bf4513685c03b3c18697af
#
_entry.id   89d10dfcc0bf4513685c03b3c18697af
#
_cell.length_a   1.000
_cell.length_b   1.000
_cell.length_c   1.000
_cell.angle_alpha   90.00
_cell.angle_beta   90.00
_cell.angle_gamma   90.00
#
_symmetry.space_group_name_H-M   'P 1'
#
loop_
_entity.id
_entity.type
_entity.pdbx_description
1 polymer ?
#
loop_
_entity_poly.entity_id
_entity_poly.type
_entity_poly.pdbx_seq_one_letter_code
_entity_poly.pdbx_strand_id
1 'polypeptide(L)'
;MNNTSNSLVSGIDPASFSAVTGPSQDLFRFVNGPWVDMYRLPDDRSRYGSFDKLAEDAENQIRDILEEDDCPAVKSRALYHSFLDVDAIDAAGLAAIEDQLASIDEAEDKAALTRALGAMNPTGGPDLIGIAVYGDPGAPETNVVHIEQDGLDLPDEAYYREDHYAPIREAYVEMVAKQLKNAHLAAGDEDAHAQAKRFLDVETRIAANHWDNVSTRDSVKTYNPTDYADLCAMLADVDLDAWIDAWQNAYDATTAAAVQPLDFRGCFSHTIVHEPSFLTGLNAFWKEASLDDLKLWARVHVVIGSTLELPHEFDETNFDFYGKTLSGQKEQRVRWKRGVSLVNGICGEDVGREYVKRHFPETSKQRMEQLVGNLIDAYRVSISNSTWLGDETKAKALEKLSKFVPKIGYTNHWRDYSALDVREDAGFAQNMRAANLYETGYQLAKVGKAVDKDEWLMNPQTVNAYYEPSMNVIVFPAAILQPPFFNPDAEDAANYGGIGAVIGHEIGHGFDDQGSQYDGDGKLNDWWTEEDKANFKALTQKLIDQYNEFVPTQLAEKYSDDPSKAPHVNGALTIGENIGDLSGVNIALKAYAFALDEAAGRGKDGSTEAIEAALADAPGIDGFTGLQRFFLSYASIWRTKNRDELAEQYLQIDPHSPAECRTNGIARNVDLFHKAFGVQPGDGMWLAPEQRVRIW
;
A
#
# COMPACT_ATOMS: atom_id res chain seq x y z
N MET A 1 -52.91 4.59 6.03
CA MET A 1 -52.03 4.14 4.96
C MET A 1 -51.29 5.36 4.45
N ASN A 2 -50.18 5.69 5.06
CA ASN A 2 -49.29 6.74 4.56
C ASN A 2 -48.29 6.05 3.61
N ASN A 3 -48.52 6.20 2.31
CA ASN A 3 -47.52 5.92 1.31
C ASN A 3 -46.45 7.04 1.39
N THR A 4 -45.46 6.87 2.25
CA THR A 4 -44.19 7.56 2.06
C THR A 4 -43.51 6.83 0.89
N SER A 5 -43.65 7.40 -0.32
CA SER A 5 -42.74 7.05 -1.41
C SER A 5 -41.33 7.40 -0.90
N ASN A 6 -40.55 6.39 -0.50
CA ASN A 6 -39.12 6.57 -0.33
C ASN A 6 -38.59 7.04 -1.68
N SER A 7 -38.29 8.32 -1.81
CA SER A 7 -37.57 8.81 -2.98
C SER A 7 -36.20 8.14 -2.98
N LEU A 8 -35.88 7.44 -4.04
CA LEU A 8 -34.55 6.85 -4.22
C LEU A 8 -33.47 7.94 -4.09
N VAL A 9 -32.41 7.65 -3.33
CA VAL A 9 -31.28 8.54 -3.16
C VAL A 9 -30.29 8.28 -4.31
N SER A 10 -29.88 9.34 -5.01
CA SER A 10 -28.99 9.19 -6.20
C SER A 10 -27.58 8.72 -5.86
N GLY A 11 -27.11 9.01 -4.66
CA GLY A 11 -25.74 8.74 -4.22
C GLY A 11 -24.67 9.67 -4.80
N ILE A 12 -25.08 10.67 -5.60
CA ILE A 12 -24.20 11.71 -6.16
C ILE A 12 -24.64 13.09 -5.70
N ASP A 13 -23.75 14.09 -5.79
CA ASP A 13 -24.04 15.50 -5.50
C ASP A 13 -23.89 16.37 -6.77
N PRO A 14 -24.94 16.50 -7.61
CA PRO A 14 -24.86 17.26 -8.83
C PRO A 14 -24.53 18.75 -8.65
N ALA A 15 -24.82 19.32 -7.48
CA ALA A 15 -24.52 20.72 -7.19
C ALA A 15 -23.00 20.99 -7.07
N SER A 16 -22.21 19.96 -6.84
CA SER A 16 -20.74 20.04 -6.77
C SER A 16 -20.05 19.98 -8.13
N PHE A 17 -20.78 19.67 -9.22
CA PHE A 17 -20.18 19.44 -10.54
C PHE A 17 -19.81 20.74 -11.26
N SER A 18 -18.88 20.65 -12.21
CA SER A 18 -18.45 21.79 -13.01
C SER A 18 -19.55 22.30 -13.92
N ALA A 19 -19.74 23.63 -13.94
CA ALA A 19 -20.64 24.30 -14.88
C ALA A 19 -19.96 24.64 -16.22
N VAL A 20 -18.64 24.49 -16.31
CA VAL A 20 -17.83 24.91 -17.47
C VAL A 20 -17.18 23.76 -18.21
N THR A 21 -16.81 22.71 -17.53
CA THR A 21 -16.22 21.49 -18.12
C THR A 21 -17.31 20.43 -18.21
N GLY A 22 -17.54 19.87 -19.39
CA GLY A 22 -18.48 18.75 -19.55
C GLY A 22 -17.79 17.39 -19.38
N PRO A 23 -18.56 16.33 -19.05
CA PRO A 23 -17.99 14.98 -18.83
C PRO A 23 -17.38 14.37 -20.10
N SER A 24 -17.78 14.81 -21.30
CA SER A 24 -17.16 14.40 -22.56
C SER A 24 -15.80 15.06 -22.81
N GLN A 25 -15.49 16.14 -22.09
CA GLN A 25 -14.20 16.84 -22.20
C GLN A 25 -13.20 16.32 -21.17
N ASP A 26 -13.65 16.20 -19.92
CA ASP A 26 -12.84 15.72 -18.80
C ASP A 26 -13.76 15.27 -17.65
N LEU A 27 -13.87 13.98 -17.43
CA LEU A 27 -14.77 13.43 -16.42
C LEU A 27 -14.29 13.78 -15.00
N PHE A 28 -12.96 13.68 -14.74
CA PHE A 28 -12.40 14.02 -13.43
C PHE A 28 -12.67 15.48 -13.09
N ARG A 29 -12.38 16.41 -14.02
CA ARG A 29 -12.60 17.83 -13.82
C ARG A 29 -14.08 18.18 -13.76
N PHE A 30 -14.94 17.48 -14.49
CA PHE A 30 -16.39 17.67 -14.40
C PHE A 30 -16.89 17.39 -12.98
N VAL A 31 -16.52 16.27 -12.38
CA VAL A 31 -17.02 15.84 -11.08
C VAL A 31 -16.26 16.52 -9.93
N ASN A 32 -14.93 16.59 -10.01
CA ASN A 32 -14.07 16.98 -8.90
C ASN A 32 -13.46 18.38 -9.05
N GLY A 33 -13.44 18.95 -10.27
CA GLY A 33 -12.75 20.19 -10.59
C GLY A 33 -13.10 21.35 -9.66
N PRO A 34 -14.39 21.70 -9.45
CA PRO A 34 -14.75 22.80 -8.56
C PRO A 34 -14.23 22.62 -7.13
N TRP A 35 -14.25 21.37 -6.62
CA TRP A 35 -13.71 21.09 -5.30
C TRP A 35 -12.17 21.21 -5.31
N VAL A 36 -11.47 20.64 -6.29
CA VAL A 36 -10.00 20.71 -6.42
C VAL A 36 -9.53 22.17 -6.47
N ASP A 37 -10.24 23.03 -7.21
CA ASP A 37 -9.87 24.45 -7.37
C ASP A 37 -10.09 25.26 -6.08
N MET A 38 -11.18 24.98 -5.36
CA MET A 38 -11.55 25.75 -4.17
C MET A 38 -10.94 25.23 -2.88
N TYR A 39 -10.67 23.91 -2.80
CA TYR A 39 -10.16 23.29 -1.57
C TYR A 39 -8.73 23.73 -1.31
N ARG A 40 -8.51 24.21 -0.10
CA ARG A 40 -7.17 24.54 0.39
C ARG A 40 -6.69 23.40 1.28
N LEU A 41 -5.62 22.74 0.85
CA LEU A 41 -4.97 21.72 1.66
C LEU A 41 -4.54 22.34 3.00
N PRO A 42 -4.91 21.73 4.12
CA PRO A 42 -4.35 22.08 5.43
C PRO A 42 -2.81 22.00 5.41
N ASP A 43 -2.19 22.81 6.25
CA ASP A 43 -0.73 22.90 6.27
C ASP A 43 -0.08 21.60 6.78
N ASP A 44 -0.81 20.80 7.55
CA ASP A 44 -0.40 19.47 8.05
C ASP A 44 -0.72 18.30 7.08
N ARG A 45 -1.12 18.59 5.84
CA ARG A 45 -1.46 17.57 4.84
C ARG A 45 -0.69 17.78 3.55
N SER A 46 -0.17 16.69 2.98
CA SER A 46 0.41 16.65 1.62
C SER A 46 -0.64 16.31 0.56
N ARG A 47 -1.71 15.61 0.95
CA ARG A 47 -2.89 15.32 0.12
C ARG A 47 -4.17 15.34 0.95
N TYR A 48 -5.30 15.50 0.25
CA TYR A 48 -6.63 15.29 0.82
C TYR A 48 -7.63 14.93 -0.27
N GLY A 49 -8.54 14.01 0.04
CA GLY A 49 -9.55 13.54 -0.89
C GLY A 49 -10.59 12.64 -0.25
N SER A 50 -11.28 11.84 -1.06
CA SER A 50 -12.34 10.93 -0.59
C SER A 50 -11.84 9.88 0.38
N PHE A 51 -10.68 9.27 0.10
CA PHE A 51 -10.03 8.31 1.00
C PHE A 51 -9.58 8.96 2.31
N ASP A 52 -8.94 10.15 2.20
CA ASP A 52 -8.41 10.86 3.37
C ASP A 52 -9.53 11.33 4.31
N LYS A 53 -10.72 11.69 3.76
CA LYS A 53 -11.88 12.05 4.57
C LYS A 53 -12.36 10.87 5.43
N LEU A 54 -12.47 9.68 4.84
CA LEU A 54 -12.85 8.49 5.59
C LEU A 54 -11.77 8.07 6.59
N ALA A 55 -10.50 8.16 6.20
CA ALA A 55 -9.39 7.89 7.11
C ALA A 55 -9.40 8.85 8.31
N GLU A 56 -9.70 10.14 8.10
CA GLU A 56 -9.83 11.11 9.20
C GLU A 56 -11.04 10.82 10.11
N ASP A 57 -12.15 10.37 9.54
CA ASP A 57 -13.31 9.95 10.34
C ASP A 57 -12.98 8.72 11.18
N ALA A 58 -12.29 7.71 10.61
CA ALA A 58 -11.81 6.55 11.34
C ALA A 58 -10.79 6.92 12.44
N GLU A 59 -9.85 7.83 12.16
CA GLU A 59 -8.90 8.34 13.17
C GLU A 59 -9.62 8.98 14.37
N ASN A 60 -10.63 9.80 14.13
CA ASN A 60 -11.41 10.40 15.20
C ASN A 60 -12.16 9.33 16.03
N GLN A 61 -12.77 8.35 15.35
CA GLN A 61 -13.47 7.25 16.01
C GLN A 61 -12.54 6.36 16.85
N ILE A 62 -11.33 6.09 16.36
CA ILE A 62 -10.30 5.36 17.13
C ILE A 62 -9.83 6.18 18.31
N ARG A 63 -9.58 7.48 18.13
CA ARG A 63 -9.24 8.38 19.23
C ARG A 63 -10.28 8.35 20.33
N ASP A 64 -11.58 8.48 19.98
CA ASP A 64 -12.67 8.46 20.94
C ASP A 64 -12.66 7.16 21.77
N ILE A 65 -12.33 6.01 21.16
CA ILE A 65 -12.17 4.73 21.87
C ILE A 65 -10.97 4.75 22.81
N LEU A 66 -9.80 5.21 22.35
CA LEU A 66 -8.55 5.20 23.12
C LEU A 66 -8.56 6.16 24.31
N GLU A 67 -9.35 7.25 24.24
CA GLU A 67 -9.48 8.26 25.31
C GLU A 67 -10.56 7.90 26.36
N GLU A 68 -11.30 6.80 26.20
CA GLU A 68 -12.24 6.32 27.21
C GLU A 68 -11.53 5.78 28.47
N ASP A 69 -12.02 6.10 29.67
CA ASP A 69 -11.43 5.64 30.94
C ASP A 69 -11.43 4.11 31.07
N ASP A 70 -12.45 3.44 30.52
CA ASP A 70 -12.65 1.99 30.54
C ASP A 70 -12.38 1.34 29.17
N CYS A 71 -11.48 1.92 28.38
CA CYS A 71 -11.10 1.41 27.07
C CYS A 71 -10.70 -0.08 27.13
N PRO A 72 -11.41 -0.96 26.40
CA PRO A 72 -11.10 -2.39 26.43
C PRO A 72 -9.83 -2.77 25.65
N ALA A 73 -9.38 -1.89 24.74
CA ALA A 73 -8.13 -2.04 23.97
C ALA A 73 -6.92 -1.56 24.80
N VAL A 74 -6.60 -2.30 25.87
CA VAL A 74 -5.63 -1.88 26.88
C VAL A 74 -4.22 -1.68 26.33
N LYS A 75 -3.78 -2.54 25.39
CA LYS A 75 -2.45 -2.44 24.77
C LYS A 75 -2.37 -1.22 23.86
N SER A 76 -3.37 -1.02 23.02
CA SER A 76 -3.49 0.13 22.14
C SER A 76 -3.50 1.44 22.92
N ARG A 77 -4.27 1.50 24.02
CA ARG A 77 -4.35 2.66 24.90
C ARG A 77 -3.03 2.98 25.57
N ALA A 78 -2.35 1.96 26.12
CA ALA A 78 -1.05 2.14 26.77
C ALA A 78 0.01 2.67 25.79
N LEU A 79 0.06 2.11 24.58
CA LEU A 79 0.97 2.59 23.55
C LEU A 79 0.65 4.03 23.14
N TYR A 80 -0.62 4.36 22.90
CA TYR A 80 -1.08 5.70 22.56
C TYR A 80 -0.68 6.73 23.60
N HIS A 81 -0.97 6.49 24.88
CA HIS A 81 -0.65 7.43 25.96
C HIS A 81 0.86 7.58 26.17
N SER A 82 1.64 6.50 26.08
CA SER A 82 3.10 6.60 26.19
C SER A 82 3.71 7.42 25.04
N PHE A 83 3.15 7.35 23.83
CA PHE A 83 3.56 8.21 22.71
C PHE A 83 3.16 9.68 22.91
N LEU A 84 2.03 9.96 23.56
CA LEU A 84 1.59 11.33 23.81
C LEU A 84 2.39 12.05 24.91
N ASP A 85 3.11 11.31 25.76
CA ASP A 85 3.90 11.87 26.87
C ASP A 85 5.25 12.39 26.37
N VAL A 86 5.20 13.52 25.67
CA VAL A 86 6.39 14.18 25.10
C VAL A 86 7.38 14.59 26.20
N ASP A 87 6.88 15.04 27.35
CA ASP A 87 7.73 15.46 28.46
C ASP A 87 8.57 14.28 28.98
N ALA A 88 8.01 13.09 29.05
CA ALA A 88 8.73 11.88 29.46
C ALA A 88 9.75 11.44 28.38
N ILE A 89 9.39 11.54 27.10
CA ILE A 89 10.30 11.23 25.98
C ILE A 89 11.48 12.20 25.98
N ASP A 90 11.23 13.51 26.08
CA ASP A 90 12.27 14.54 26.12
C ASP A 90 13.20 14.37 27.34
N ALA A 91 12.61 14.05 28.51
CA ALA A 91 13.38 13.80 29.73
C ALA A 91 14.26 12.55 29.67
N ALA A 92 13.91 11.55 28.87
CA ALA A 92 14.72 10.35 28.66
C ALA A 92 15.99 10.63 27.82
N GLY A 93 16.01 11.70 27.02
CA GLY A 93 17.15 12.08 26.20
C GLY A 93 17.53 10.99 25.20
N LEU A 94 18.80 10.61 25.15
CA LEU A 94 19.33 9.58 24.26
C LEU A 94 19.25 8.16 24.83
N ALA A 95 18.70 7.97 26.03
CA ALA A 95 18.66 6.66 26.69
C ALA A 95 18.01 5.55 25.86
N ALA A 96 17.13 5.94 24.92
CA ALA A 96 16.50 4.99 24.00
C ALA A 96 17.48 4.29 23.04
N ILE A 97 18.61 4.92 22.72
CA ILE A 97 19.59 4.43 21.72
C ILE A 97 21.01 4.26 22.25
N GLU A 98 21.29 4.64 23.51
CA GLU A 98 22.65 4.62 24.06
C GLU A 98 23.31 3.22 24.00
N ASP A 99 22.58 2.17 24.31
CA ASP A 99 23.07 0.79 24.28
C ASP A 99 23.37 0.31 22.85
N GLN A 100 22.55 0.72 21.87
CA GLN A 100 22.76 0.39 20.46
C GLN A 100 24.01 1.14 19.92
N LEU A 101 24.10 2.45 20.17
CA LEU A 101 25.27 3.24 19.78
C LEU A 101 26.57 2.70 20.43
N ALA A 102 26.52 2.37 21.72
CA ALA A 102 27.68 1.78 22.42
C ALA A 102 28.11 0.44 21.79
N SER A 103 27.17 -0.43 21.43
CA SER A 103 27.45 -1.72 20.78
C SER A 103 28.11 -1.54 19.41
N ILE A 104 27.71 -0.51 18.65
CA ILE A 104 28.33 -0.17 17.37
C ILE A 104 29.74 0.38 17.61
N ASP A 105 29.92 1.26 18.61
CA ASP A 105 31.20 1.89 18.91
C ASP A 105 32.25 0.88 19.41
N GLU A 106 31.84 -0.07 20.21
CA GLU A 106 32.69 -1.13 20.76
C GLU A 106 33.12 -2.19 19.75
N ALA A 107 32.47 -2.28 18.58
CA ALA A 107 32.84 -3.23 17.55
C ALA A 107 34.26 -2.96 17.02
N GLU A 108 35.22 -3.84 17.28
CA GLU A 108 36.62 -3.67 16.89
C GLU A 108 36.89 -4.08 15.43
N ASP A 109 35.99 -4.88 14.85
CA ASP A 109 36.05 -5.37 13.47
C ASP A 109 34.64 -5.56 12.87
N LYS A 110 34.57 -5.91 11.58
CA LYS A 110 33.30 -6.11 10.89
C LYS A 110 32.49 -7.28 11.47
N ALA A 111 33.15 -8.35 11.91
CA ALA A 111 32.48 -9.48 12.52
C ALA A 111 31.85 -9.11 13.87
N ALA A 112 32.48 -8.24 14.65
CA ALA A 112 31.88 -7.70 15.86
C ALA A 112 30.70 -6.79 15.54
N LEU A 113 30.79 -5.97 14.48
CA LEU A 113 29.68 -5.13 14.03
C LEU A 113 28.49 -5.96 13.53
N THR A 114 28.73 -7.02 12.73
CA THR A 114 27.68 -7.96 12.30
C THR A 114 26.91 -8.54 13.49
N ARG A 115 27.63 -8.98 14.54
CA ARG A 115 26.99 -9.48 15.77
C ARG A 115 26.22 -8.41 16.53
N ALA A 116 26.73 -7.17 16.55
CA ALA A 116 26.01 -6.05 17.17
C ALA A 116 24.68 -5.77 16.44
N LEU A 117 24.70 -5.73 15.11
CA LEU A 117 23.49 -5.52 14.29
C LEU A 117 22.48 -6.67 14.50
N GLY A 118 22.94 -7.92 14.49
CA GLY A 118 22.06 -9.06 14.78
C GLY A 118 21.43 -9.00 16.18
N ALA A 119 22.19 -8.58 17.19
CA ALA A 119 21.69 -8.45 18.56
C ALA A 119 20.66 -7.31 18.72
N MET A 120 20.69 -6.27 17.88
CA MET A 120 19.71 -5.16 17.89
C MET A 120 18.41 -5.51 17.20
N ASN A 121 18.43 -6.41 16.22
CA ASN A 121 17.31 -6.70 15.33
C ASN A 121 15.99 -7.00 16.07
N PRO A 122 15.92 -7.83 17.15
CA PRO A 122 14.64 -8.12 17.80
C PRO A 122 14.00 -6.91 18.51
N THR A 123 14.73 -5.83 18.71
CA THR A 123 14.24 -4.62 19.39
C THR A 123 14.21 -3.37 18.49
N GLY A 124 14.43 -3.54 17.19
CA GLY A 124 14.42 -2.45 16.21
C GLY A 124 15.81 -1.87 16.00
N GLY A 125 16.71 -2.63 15.37
CA GLY A 125 18.01 -2.17 14.89
C GLY A 125 18.00 -1.83 13.41
N PRO A 126 19.14 -1.35 12.87
CA PRO A 126 19.27 -1.09 11.43
C PRO A 126 19.22 -2.38 10.62
N ASP A 127 18.46 -2.40 9.56
CA ASP A 127 18.30 -3.54 8.67
C ASP A 127 19.16 -3.39 7.40
N LEU A 128 20.06 -4.35 7.17
CA LEU A 128 20.84 -4.47 5.93
C LEU A 128 20.05 -5.13 4.81
N ILE A 129 19.09 -5.96 5.17
CA ILE A 129 18.21 -6.74 4.29
C ILE A 129 16.81 -6.73 4.89
N GLY A 130 15.81 -6.56 4.04
CA GLY A 130 14.41 -6.69 4.40
C GLY A 130 14.05 -8.14 4.68
N ILE A 131 13.30 -8.39 5.77
CA ILE A 131 12.86 -9.72 6.17
C ILE A 131 11.35 -9.69 6.40
N ALA A 132 10.64 -10.58 5.72
CA ALA A 132 9.21 -10.76 5.87
C ALA A 132 8.84 -12.25 5.93
N VAL A 133 7.64 -12.58 6.41
CA VAL A 133 7.16 -13.96 6.49
C VAL A 133 5.81 -14.04 5.78
N TYR A 134 5.80 -14.75 4.65
CA TYR A 134 4.63 -14.99 3.81
C TYR A 134 4.58 -16.44 3.34
N GLY A 135 3.50 -16.81 2.63
CA GLY A 135 3.42 -18.10 1.94
C GLY A 135 4.50 -18.23 0.86
N ASP A 136 5.11 -19.40 0.72
CA ASP A 136 6.02 -19.71 -0.39
C ASP A 136 5.23 -19.68 -1.71
N PRO A 137 5.55 -18.81 -2.68
CA PRO A 137 4.88 -18.79 -3.98
C PRO A 137 4.83 -20.14 -4.71
N GLY A 138 5.79 -21.02 -4.48
CA GLY A 138 5.80 -22.37 -5.03
C GLY A 138 5.06 -23.42 -4.20
N ALA A 139 4.77 -23.13 -2.91
CA ALA A 139 4.05 -23.97 -1.96
C ALA A 139 3.19 -23.09 -1.02
N PRO A 140 2.13 -22.42 -1.51
CA PRO A 140 1.44 -21.34 -0.83
C PRO A 140 0.72 -21.73 0.47
N GLU A 141 0.67 -23.02 0.78
CA GLU A 141 0.17 -23.52 2.05
C GLU A 141 1.18 -23.41 3.21
N THR A 142 2.45 -23.04 2.95
CA THR A 142 3.51 -23.01 3.97
C THR A 142 4.16 -21.63 4.04
N ASN A 143 4.24 -21.07 5.24
CA ASN A 143 4.95 -19.80 5.46
C ASN A 143 6.47 -20.01 5.44
N VAL A 144 7.18 -19.11 4.77
CA VAL A 144 8.65 -19.07 4.69
C VAL A 144 9.16 -17.65 4.92
N VAL A 145 10.45 -17.51 5.16
CA VAL A 145 11.11 -16.21 5.19
C VAL A 145 11.34 -15.73 3.76
N HIS A 146 10.97 -14.49 3.50
CA HIS A 146 11.31 -13.72 2.31
C HIS A 146 12.42 -12.74 2.65
N ILE A 147 13.37 -12.57 1.75
CA ILE A 147 14.50 -11.64 1.88
C ILE A 147 14.47 -10.69 0.70
N GLU A 148 14.49 -9.40 1.02
CA GLU A 148 14.34 -8.29 0.07
C GLU A 148 15.50 -7.31 0.19
N GLN A 149 15.71 -6.50 -0.84
CA GLN A 149 16.66 -5.38 -0.81
C GLN A 149 16.23 -4.33 0.21
N ASP A 150 17.23 -3.76 0.95
CA ASP A 150 17.00 -2.78 2.00
C ASP A 150 18.28 -1.95 2.27
N GLY A 151 18.32 -1.20 3.37
CA GLY A 151 19.50 -0.45 3.84
C GLY A 151 19.59 0.98 3.33
N LEU A 152 18.47 1.55 2.84
CA LEU A 152 18.36 2.92 2.33
C LEU A 152 17.28 3.70 3.09
N ASP A 153 17.50 5.00 3.29
CA ASP A 153 16.50 5.91 3.91
C ASP A 153 15.77 6.80 2.89
N LEU A 154 16.33 7.05 1.69
CA LEU A 154 15.59 7.71 0.62
C LEU A 154 14.63 6.74 -0.05
N PRO A 155 13.49 7.21 -0.60
CA PRO A 155 12.36 6.35 -1.00
C PRO A 155 12.63 5.31 -2.07
N ASP A 156 13.65 5.50 -2.92
CA ASP A 156 13.97 4.62 -4.04
C ASP A 156 15.44 4.78 -4.47
N GLU A 157 16.03 3.76 -5.09
CA GLU A 157 17.42 3.79 -5.56
C GLU A 157 17.70 4.94 -6.54
N ALA A 158 16.71 5.35 -7.33
CA ALA A 158 16.82 6.44 -8.28
C ALA A 158 17.15 7.78 -7.62
N TYR A 159 16.74 8.00 -6.37
CA TYR A 159 17.07 9.20 -5.61
C TYR A 159 18.58 9.37 -5.40
N TYR A 160 19.34 8.28 -5.39
CA TYR A 160 20.80 8.30 -5.19
C TYR A 160 21.57 8.56 -6.50
N ARG A 161 21.02 8.22 -7.66
CA ARG A 161 21.74 8.24 -8.94
C ARG A 161 21.28 9.29 -9.93
N GLU A 162 20.00 9.68 -9.91
CA GLU A 162 19.46 10.58 -10.93
C GLU A 162 19.73 12.05 -10.62
N ASP A 163 20.16 12.80 -11.64
CA ASP A 163 20.63 14.19 -11.46
C ASP A 163 19.53 15.12 -10.95
N HIS A 164 18.29 14.90 -11.33
CA HIS A 164 17.19 15.76 -10.92
C HIS A 164 16.89 15.67 -9.41
N TYR A 165 17.30 14.59 -8.72
CA TYR A 165 17.21 14.45 -7.26
C TYR A 165 18.38 15.06 -6.49
N ALA A 166 19.34 15.72 -7.17
CA ALA A 166 20.45 16.38 -6.48
C ALA A 166 20.02 17.36 -5.36
N PRO A 167 18.97 18.19 -5.54
CA PRO A 167 18.48 19.05 -4.45
C PRO A 167 17.94 18.27 -3.25
N ILE A 168 17.33 17.11 -3.48
CA ILE A 168 16.84 16.23 -2.41
C ILE A 168 18.01 15.64 -1.64
N ARG A 169 19.06 15.16 -2.34
CA ARG A 169 20.28 14.66 -1.70
C ARG A 169 20.98 15.74 -0.86
N GLU A 170 21.02 16.99 -1.35
CA GLU A 170 21.56 18.11 -0.57
C GLU A 170 20.77 18.34 0.73
N ALA A 171 19.44 18.38 0.64
CA ALA A 171 18.57 18.52 1.81
C ALA A 171 18.68 17.31 2.77
N TYR A 172 18.87 16.11 2.24
CA TYR A 172 19.09 14.89 3.03
C TYR A 172 20.40 14.98 3.82
N VAL A 173 21.48 15.43 3.21
CA VAL A 173 22.77 15.67 3.92
C VAL A 173 22.59 16.67 5.05
N GLU A 174 21.83 17.75 4.87
CA GLU A 174 21.55 18.72 5.92
C GLU A 174 20.76 18.10 7.08
N MET A 175 19.77 17.27 6.77
CA MET A 175 18.98 16.55 7.79
C MET A 175 19.86 15.59 8.59
N VAL A 176 20.66 14.75 7.93
CA VAL A 176 21.56 13.80 8.58
C VAL A 176 22.60 14.53 9.44
N ALA A 177 23.18 15.63 8.94
CA ALA A 177 24.13 16.44 9.72
C ALA A 177 23.49 16.98 11.00
N LYS A 178 22.23 17.43 10.93
CA LYS A 178 21.50 17.92 12.11
C LYS A 178 21.21 16.78 13.10
N GLN A 179 20.81 15.59 12.60
CA GLN A 179 20.58 14.41 13.44
C GLN A 179 21.86 13.95 14.16
N LEU A 180 23.00 13.92 13.47
CA LEU A 180 24.29 13.61 14.07
C LEU A 180 24.67 14.58 15.18
N LYS A 181 24.37 15.87 15.04
CA LYS A 181 24.59 16.88 16.08
C LYS A 181 23.65 16.69 17.27
N ASN A 182 22.36 16.47 17.01
CA ASN A 182 21.37 16.22 18.06
C ASN A 182 21.78 14.99 18.89
N ALA A 183 22.31 13.95 18.24
CA ALA A 183 22.79 12.72 18.89
C ALA A 183 24.18 12.84 19.49
N HIS A 184 24.83 14.01 19.46
CA HIS A 184 26.21 14.26 19.93
C HIS A 184 27.28 13.37 19.27
N LEU A 185 27.01 12.91 18.03
CA LEU A 185 27.92 12.07 17.24
C LEU A 185 28.89 12.86 16.37
N ALA A 186 28.78 14.17 16.33
CA ALA A 186 29.67 15.07 15.60
C ALA A 186 30.25 16.15 16.50
N ALA A 187 31.53 16.51 16.27
CA ALA A 187 32.24 17.50 17.06
C ALA A 187 31.83 18.96 16.76
N GLY A 188 31.11 19.20 15.68
CA GLY A 188 30.59 20.50 15.24
C GLY A 188 30.04 20.45 13.83
N ASP A 189 29.64 21.61 13.29
CA ASP A 189 28.92 21.68 12.00
C ASP A 189 29.73 21.10 10.82
N GLU A 190 31.05 21.44 10.74
CA GLU A 190 31.91 20.96 9.66
C GLU A 190 32.07 19.43 9.70
N ASP A 191 32.23 18.85 10.88
CA ASP A 191 32.35 17.42 11.07
C ASP A 191 31.03 16.71 10.79
N ALA A 192 29.89 17.26 11.25
CA ALA A 192 28.56 16.72 10.96
C ALA A 192 28.27 16.64 9.46
N HIS A 193 28.55 17.71 8.71
CA HIS A 193 28.39 17.71 7.25
C HIS A 193 29.33 16.73 6.54
N ALA A 194 30.58 16.61 7.03
CA ALA A 194 31.54 15.66 6.47
C ALA A 194 31.04 14.20 6.68
N GLN A 195 30.56 13.89 7.89
CA GLN A 195 29.96 12.59 8.19
C GLN A 195 28.67 12.32 7.37
N ALA A 196 27.78 13.30 7.25
CA ALA A 196 26.54 13.18 6.49
C ALA A 196 26.78 12.93 4.99
N LYS A 197 27.76 13.61 4.39
CA LYS A 197 28.17 13.36 3.00
C LYS A 197 28.76 11.96 2.82
N ARG A 198 29.57 11.53 3.77
CA ARG A 198 30.16 10.19 3.80
C ARG A 198 29.05 9.12 3.96
N PHE A 199 28.04 9.38 4.77
CA PHE A 199 26.88 8.51 4.93
C PHE A 199 26.09 8.38 3.62
N LEU A 200 25.77 9.50 2.95
CA LEU A 200 25.11 9.48 1.64
C LEU A 200 25.94 8.67 0.60
N ASP A 201 27.28 8.76 0.66
CA ASP A 201 28.17 7.99 -0.22
C ASP A 201 28.09 6.49 0.06
N VAL A 202 27.94 6.11 1.33
CA VAL A 202 27.72 4.71 1.77
C VAL A 202 26.41 4.19 1.23
N GLU A 203 25.30 4.90 1.43
CA GLU A 203 23.99 4.48 0.90
C GLU A 203 23.96 4.47 -0.63
N THR A 204 24.62 5.41 -1.30
CA THR A 204 24.75 5.40 -2.77
C THR A 204 25.42 4.12 -3.27
N ARG A 205 26.41 3.59 -2.54
CA ARG A 205 27.06 2.32 -2.89
C ARG A 205 26.16 1.12 -2.61
N ILE A 206 25.29 1.17 -1.60
CA ILE A 206 24.26 0.15 -1.35
C ILE A 206 23.20 0.23 -2.45
N ALA A 207 22.66 1.42 -2.74
CA ALA A 207 21.65 1.69 -3.77
C ALA A 207 22.07 1.22 -5.17
N ALA A 208 23.37 1.30 -5.50
CA ALA A 208 23.89 0.83 -6.77
C ALA A 208 23.70 -0.68 -7.01
N ASN A 209 23.34 -1.45 -5.98
CA ASN A 209 23.04 -2.89 -6.07
C ASN A 209 21.53 -3.18 -6.05
N HIS A 210 20.67 -2.18 -5.79
CA HIS A 210 19.23 -2.34 -5.81
C HIS A 210 18.70 -2.56 -7.22
N TRP A 211 17.64 -3.30 -7.33
CA TRP A 211 16.81 -3.35 -8.54
C TRP A 211 15.90 -2.14 -8.59
N ASP A 212 15.53 -1.74 -9.81
CA ASP A 212 14.51 -0.71 -10.00
C ASP A 212 13.11 -1.22 -9.62
N ASN A 213 12.19 -0.28 -9.32
CA ASN A 213 10.84 -0.57 -8.84
C ASN A 213 9.91 -1.28 -9.85
N VAL A 214 10.24 -1.29 -11.15
CA VAL A 214 9.53 -2.10 -12.15
C VAL A 214 10.00 -3.54 -12.10
N SER A 215 11.32 -3.75 -11.94
CA SER A 215 11.92 -5.08 -11.87
C SER A 215 11.52 -5.84 -10.60
N THR A 216 11.40 -5.15 -9.45
CA THR A 216 10.99 -5.75 -8.17
C THR A 216 9.54 -6.23 -8.16
N ARG A 217 8.69 -5.74 -9.06
CA ARG A 217 7.30 -6.20 -9.22
C ARG A 217 7.16 -7.54 -9.95
N ASP A 218 8.18 -8.02 -10.63
CA ASP A 218 8.10 -9.27 -11.43
C ASP A 218 8.16 -10.49 -10.52
N SER A 219 6.99 -11.07 -10.19
CA SER A 219 6.86 -12.21 -9.27
C SER A 219 7.65 -13.46 -9.70
N VAL A 220 7.99 -13.60 -10.98
CA VAL A 220 8.83 -14.72 -11.45
C VAL A 220 10.30 -14.43 -11.20
N LYS A 221 10.76 -13.20 -11.43
CA LYS A 221 12.16 -12.81 -11.18
C LYS A 221 12.47 -12.78 -9.68
N THR A 222 11.52 -12.37 -8.85
CA THR A 222 11.69 -12.29 -7.39
C THR A 222 11.46 -13.62 -6.68
N TYR A 223 11.05 -14.67 -7.39
CA TYR A 223 10.92 -16.00 -6.82
C TYR A 223 12.20 -16.80 -6.96
N ASN A 224 13.10 -16.73 -5.97
CA ASN A 224 14.37 -17.45 -5.95
C ASN A 224 14.48 -18.27 -4.65
N PRO A 225 13.92 -19.49 -4.62
CA PRO A 225 14.05 -20.38 -3.48
C PRO A 225 15.53 -20.69 -3.19
N THR A 226 15.96 -20.43 -1.95
CA THR A 226 17.36 -20.48 -1.55
C THR A 226 17.48 -21.23 -0.24
N ASP A 227 18.38 -22.21 -0.16
CA ASP A 227 18.67 -22.89 1.08
C ASP A 227 19.64 -22.08 1.97
N TYR A 228 19.74 -22.47 3.24
CA TYR A 228 20.56 -21.77 4.22
C TYR A 228 22.04 -21.68 3.84
N ALA A 229 22.60 -22.74 3.23
CA ALA A 229 24.00 -22.76 2.86
C ALA A 229 24.29 -21.81 1.70
N ASP A 230 23.41 -21.76 0.71
CA ASP A 230 23.51 -20.83 -0.42
C ASP A 230 23.28 -19.39 0.03
N LEU A 231 22.34 -19.14 0.93
CA LEU A 231 22.11 -17.83 1.51
C LEU A 231 23.34 -17.31 2.28
N CYS A 232 23.95 -18.16 3.13
CA CYS A 232 25.20 -17.83 3.82
C CYS A 232 26.36 -17.58 2.83
N ALA A 233 26.40 -18.30 1.71
CA ALA A 233 27.42 -18.08 0.68
C ALA A 233 27.25 -16.73 -0.05
N MET A 234 26.00 -16.27 -0.25
CA MET A 234 25.74 -14.95 -0.84
C MET A 234 26.20 -13.81 0.08
N LEU A 235 26.17 -13.98 1.41
CA LEU A 235 26.50 -13.00 2.43
C LEU A 235 27.71 -13.39 3.29
N ALA A 236 28.70 -14.08 2.70
CA ALA A 236 29.84 -14.67 3.42
C ALA A 236 30.73 -13.64 4.12
N ASP A 237 30.93 -12.44 3.54
CA ASP A 237 31.74 -11.37 4.15
C ASP A 237 30.93 -10.55 5.18
N VAL A 238 29.60 -10.56 5.12
CA VAL A 238 28.68 -10.07 6.15
C VAL A 238 28.67 -10.99 7.34
N ASP A 239 28.89 -12.30 7.14
CA ASP A 239 28.79 -13.36 8.16
C ASP A 239 27.35 -13.51 8.69
N LEU A 240 26.43 -13.85 7.78
CA LEU A 240 25.00 -14.02 8.10
C LEU A 240 24.77 -15.01 9.23
N ASP A 241 25.58 -16.06 9.31
CA ASP A 241 25.49 -17.09 10.36
C ASP A 241 25.72 -16.49 11.76
N ALA A 242 26.73 -15.63 11.89
CA ALA A 242 27.00 -14.89 13.13
C ALA A 242 25.92 -13.84 13.45
N TRP A 243 25.32 -13.24 12.43
CA TRP A 243 24.22 -12.29 12.59
C TRP A 243 22.96 -12.98 13.12
N ILE A 244 22.56 -14.12 12.54
CA ILE A 244 21.40 -14.90 12.98
C ILE A 244 21.63 -15.45 14.41
N ASP A 245 22.82 -15.91 14.74
CA ASP A 245 23.14 -16.38 16.09
C ASP A 245 23.03 -15.27 17.13
N ALA A 246 23.50 -14.06 16.79
CA ALA A 246 23.38 -12.92 17.69
C ALA A 246 21.92 -12.49 17.87
N TRP A 247 21.13 -12.53 16.81
CA TRP A 247 19.69 -12.28 16.85
C TRP A 247 18.95 -13.28 17.73
N GLN A 248 19.20 -14.59 17.54
CA GLN A 248 18.66 -15.66 18.40
C GLN A 248 18.99 -15.43 19.88
N ASN A 249 20.27 -15.16 20.18
CA ASN A 249 20.72 -14.98 21.55
C ASN A 249 20.06 -13.76 22.22
N ALA A 250 19.91 -12.63 21.50
CA ALA A 250 19.26 -11.44 22.01
C ALA A 250 17.77 -11.66 22.22
N TYR A 251 17.09 -12.35 21.29
CA TYR A 251 15.68 -12.71 21.42
C TYR A 251 15.45 -13.60 22.65
N ASP A 252 16.26 -14.66 22.83
CA ASP A 252 16.13 -15.58 23.95
C ASP A 252 16.39 -14.91 25.31
N ALA A 253 17.32 -13.93 25.35
CA ALA A 253 17.64 -13.20 26.56
C ALA A 253 16.51 -12.25 27.01
N THR A 254 15.71 -11.73 26.06
CA THR A 254 14.62 -10.78 26.32
C THR A 254 13.26 -11.44 26.46
N THR A 255 13.10 -12.64 25.91
CA THR A 255 11.82 -13.34 25.90
C THR A 255 11.59 -14.09 27.22
N ALA A 256 10.40 -13.95 27.81
CA ALA A 256 10.05 -14.66 29.03
C ALA A 256 10.05 -16.18 28.81
N ALA A 257 10.47 -16.97 29.81
CA ALA A 257 10.55 -18.42 29.74
C ALA A 257 9.22 -19.15 29.40
N ALA A 258 8.11 -18.42 29.31
CA ALA A 258 6.79 -18.92 28.93
C ALA A 258 6.54 -18.91 27.41
N VAL A 259 7.38 -18.26 26.62
CA VAL A 259 7.28 -18.23 25.15
C VAL A 259 7.96 -19.46 24.58
N GLN A 260 7.36 -20.10 23.59
CA GLN A 260 7.98 -21.26 22.95
C GLN A 260 9.32 -20.85 22.30
N PRO A 261 10.40 -21.62 22.51
CA PRO A 261 11.68 -21.33 21.86
C PRO A 261 11.51 -21.37 20.34
N LEU A 262 12.08 -20.39 19.65
CA LEU A 262 12.18 -20.37 18.20
C LEU A 262 13.59 -20.84 17.79
N ASP A 263 13.68 -21.50 16.66
CA ASP A 263 14.94 -21.87 16.01
C ASP A 263 15.15 -20.97 14.79
N PHE A 264 15.88 -19.86 14.94
CA PHE A 264 16.07 -18.89 13.87
C PHE A 264 16.80 -19.48 12.67
N ARG A 265 17.86 -20.29 12.88
CA ARG A 265 18.52 -20.98 11.76
C ARG A 265 17.55 -21.91 11.03
N GLY A 266 16.68 -22.59 11.76
CA GLY A 266 15.61 -23.41 11.19
C GLY A 266 14.63 -22.57 10.37
N CYS A 267 14.30 -21.35 10.81
CA CYS A 267 13.45 -20.43 10.05
C CYS A 267 14.06 -20.04 8.70
N PHE A 268 15.38 -19.89 8.63
CA PHE A 268 16.10 -19.56 7.40
C PHE A 268 16.53 -20.79 6.56
N SER A 269 16.11 -22.01 6.93
CA SER A 269 16.48 -23.24 6.20
C SER A 269 15.99 -23.28 4.75
N HIS A 270 14.91 -22.59 4.46
CA HIS A 270 14.34 -22.37 3.12
C HIS A 270 13.78 -20.96 3.06
N THR A 271 14.33 -20.13 2.19
CA THR A 271 13.97 -18.73 2.04
C THR A 271 13.66 -18.41 0.59
N ILE A 272 12.87 -17.37 0.36
CA ILE A 272 12.70 -16.78 -0.98
C ILE A 272 13.52 -15.49 -1.03
N VAL A 273 14.56 -15.47 -1.84
CA VAL A 273 15.37 -14.26 -2.08
C VAL A 273 14.78 -13.51 -3.26
N HIS A 274 14.34 -12.28 -3.05
CA HIS A 274 13.73 -11.48 -4.10
C HIS A 274 14.76 -10.96 -5.09
N GLU A 275 15.86 -10.39 -4.62
CA GLU A 275 16.91 -9.80 -5.45
C GLU A 275 18.28 -10.47 -5.17
N PRO A 276 18.59 -11.64 -5.74
CA PRO A 276 19.86 -12.35 -5.46
C PRO A 276 21.11 -11.54 -5.79
N SER A 277 21.06 -10.70 -6.83
CA SER A 277 22.19 -9.84 -7.20
C SER A 277 22.41 -8.71 -6.19
N PHE A 278 21.35 -8.23 -5.51
CA PHE A 278 21.49 -7.28 -4.41
C PHE A 278 22.29 -7.91 -3.26
N LEU A 279 21.96 -9.11 -2.81
CA LEU A 279 22.68 -9.78 -1.71
C LEU A 279 24.17 -9.96 -2.02
N THR A 280 24.48 -10.42 -3.24
CA THR A 280 25.88 -10.59 -3.65
C THR A 280 26.61 -9.24 -3.79
N GLY A 281 25.92 -8.19 -4.25
CA GLY A 281 26.43 -6.83 -4.33
C GLY A 281 26.65 -6.24 -2.95
N LEU A 282 25.71 -6.39 -2.04
CA LEU A 282 25.82 -5.99 -0.64
C LEU A 282 27.03 -6.66 0.05
N ASN A 283 27.21 -7.96 -0.17
CA ASN A 283 28.37 -8.69 0.34
C ASN A 283 29.69 -8.13 -0.18
N ALA A 284 29.77 -7.81 -1.48
CA ALA A 284 30.96 -7.17 -2.07
C ALA A 284 31.19 -5.77 -1.50
N PHE A 285 30.14 -4.97 -1.34
CA PHE A 285 30.20 -3.69 -0.67
C PHE A 285 30.71 -3.81 0.76
N TRP A 286 30.11 -4.73 1.56
CA TRP A 286 30.53 -4.97 2.95
C TRP A 286 32.00 -5.32 3.07
N LYS A 287 32.50 -6.17 2.17
CA LYS A 287 33.91 -6.56 2.12
C LYS A 287 34.82 -5.35 1.88
N GLU A 288 34.47 -4.46 0.96
CA GLU A 288 35.29 -3.32 0.53
C GLU A 288 35.18 -2.11 1.46
N ALA A 289 34.00 -1.89 2.06
CA ALA A 289 33.75 -0.75 2.93
C ALA A 289 34.72 -0.75 4.15
N SER A 290 35.09 0.42 4.62
CA SER A 290 35.83 0.51 5.89
C SER A 290 34.91 0.23 7.07
N LEU A 291 35.47 -0.26 8.19
CA LEU A 291 34.71 -0.44 9.43
C LEU A 291 34.05 0.88 9.88
N ASP A 292 34.75 2.00 9.71
CA ASP A 292 34.24 3.32 10.09
C ASP A 292 33.04 3.76 9.21
N ASP A 293 32.99 3.38 7.91
CA ASP A 293 31.85 3.64 7.04
C ASP A 293 30.63 2.83 7.49
N LEU A 294 30.83 1.56 7.78
CA LEU A 294 29.77 0.66 8.24
C LEU A 294 29.21 1.07 9.62
N LYS A 295 30.08 1.49 10.53
CA LYS A 295 29.67 2.05 11.82
C LYS A 295 28.90 3.36 11.65
N LEU A 296 29.33 4.23 10.74
CA LEU A 296 28.63 5.48 10.46
C LEU A 296 27.23 5.20 9.92
N TRP A 297 27.12 4.27 8.96
CA TRP A 297 25.83 3.81 8.42
C TRP A 297 24.92 3.32 9.55
N ALA A 298 25.40 2.42 10.39
CA ALA A 298 24.63 1.84 11.49
C ALA A 298 24.17 2.91 12.51
N ARG A 299 25.06 3.84 12.90
CA ARG A 299 24.71 4.92 13.85
C ARG A 299 23.63 5.85 13.30
N VAL A 300 23.74 6.25 12.03
CA VAL A 300 22.74 7.14 11.41
C VAL A 300 21.40 6.47 11.32
N HIS A 301 21.34 5.20 10.89
CA HIS A 301 20.10 4.43 10.85
C HIS A 301 19.48 4.21 12.24
N VAL A 302 20.30 3.98 13.30
CA VAL A 302 19.78 3.93 14.68
C VAL A 302 19.13 5.26 15.06
N VAL A 303 19.78 6.40 14.76
CA VAL A 303 19.24 7.72 15.12
C VAL A 303 17.96 8.02 14.34
N ILE A 304 17.96 7.81 13.01
CA ILE A 304 16.80 8.13 12.16
C ILE A 304 15.63 7.18 12.47
N GLY A 305 15.88 5.89 12.63
CA GLY A 305 14.86 4.88 12.94
C GLY A 305 14.20 5.08 14.32
N SER A 306 14.90 5.73 15.26
CA SER A 306 14.41 5.95 16.62
C SER A 306 13.87 7.36 16.88
N THR A 307 13.68 8.20 15.86
CA THR A 307 13.32 9.63 16.03
C THR A 307 12.05 9.87 16.85
N LEU A 308 11.10 8.95 16.87
CA LEU A 308 9.88 9.05 17.67
C LEU A 308 10.11 8.79 19.17
N GLU A 309 11.17 8.07 19.51
CA GLU A 309 11.58 7.66 20.85
C GLU A 309 12.58 8.66 21.48
N LEU A 310 13.07 9.60 20.69
CA LEU A 310 14.06 10.61 21.04
C LEU A 310 13.40 11.96 21.31
N PRO A 311 14.11 12.92 21.96
CA PRO A 311 13.62 14.26 22.17
C PRO A 311 13.06 14.92 20.92
N HIS A 312 12.10 15.83 21.10
CA HIS A 312 11.28 16.39 20.01
C HIS A 312 12.09 17.02 18.86
N GLU A 313 13.31 17.53 19.11
CA GLU A 313 14.19 18.07 18.07
C GLU A 313 14.58 17.05 16.99
N PHE A 314 14.60 15.75 17.32
CA PHE A 314 14.87 14.69 16.35
C PHE A 314 13.69 14.50 15.41
N ASP A 315 12.49 14.44 15.97
CA ASP A 315 11.24 14.31 15.23
C ASP A 315 10.96 15.54 14.34
N GLU A 316 11.24 16.76 14.83
CA GLU A 316 11.15 17.98 14.05
C GLU A 316 12.17 17.97 12.88
N THR A 317 13.39 17.52 13.11
CA THR A 317 14.42 17.42 12.08
C THR A 317 14.02 16.42 10.99
N ASN A 318 13.47 15.28 11.39
CA ASN A 318 12.94 14.27 10.48
C ASN A 318 11.78 14.82 9.65
N PHE A 319 10.83 15.52 10.29
CA PHE A 319 9.71 16.15 9.61
C PHE A 319 10.16 17.23 8.61
N ASP A 320 11.17 18.03 8.92
CA ASP A 320 11.69 19.06 8.02
C ASP A 320 12.15 18.47 6.67
N PHE A 321 12.63 17.24 6.67
CA PHE A 321 13.01 16.55 5.44
C PHE A 321 11.86 15.72 4.84
N TYR A 322 11.38 14.68 5.53
CA TYR A 322 10.39 13.75 4.97
C TYR A 322 9.00 14.38 4.81
N GLY A 323 8.59 15.24 5.72
CA GLY A 323 7.32 15.95 5.66
C GLY A 323 7.37 17.15 4.73
N LYS A 324 8.31 18.08 4.98
CA LYS A 324 8.35 19.35 4.22
C LYS A 324 9.00 19.19 2.85
N THR A 325 10.20 18.63 2.80
CA THR A 325 10.98 18.58 1.55
C THR A 325 10.45 17.53 0.59
N LEU A 326 10.21 16.31 1.04
CA LEU A 326 9.75 15.22 0.17
C LEU A 326 8.25 15.28 -0.12
N SER A 327 7.42 15.66 0.84
CA SER A 327 5.95 15.56 0.71
C SER A 327 5.24 16.92 0.65
N GLY A 328 5.97 18.03 0.79
CA GLY A 328 5.44 19.39 0.70
C GLY A 328 4.54 19.81 1.86
N GLN A 329 4.47 19.07 2.98
CA GLN A 329 3.77 19.48 4.18
C GLN A 329 4.43 20.73 4.76
N LYS A 330 3.63 21.61 5.37
CA LYS A 330 4.18 22.83 6.01
C LYS A 330 4.26 22.70 7.52
N GLU A 331 3.36 21.94 8.11
CA GLU A 331 3.27 21.68 9.54
C GLU A 331 3.15 20.17 9.78
N GLN A 332 3.68 19.71 10.91
CA GLN A 332 3.55 18.33 11.31
C GLN A 332 2.11 18.05 11.78
N ARG A 333 1.61 16.87 11.47
CA ARG A 333 0.30 16.42 11.98
C ARG A 333 0.29 16.42 13.50
N VAL A 334 -0.83 16.86 14.09
CA VAL A 334 -0.99 16.86 15.55
C VAL A 334 -0.71 15.49 16.15
N ARG A 335 -0.07 15.48 17.33
CA ARG A 335 0.53 14.25 17.89
C ARG A 335 -0.47 13.13 18.09
N TRP A 336 -1.70 13.42 18.53
CA TRP A 336 -2.71 12.38 18.71
C TRP A 336 -3.05 11.62 17.40
N LYS A 337 -3.12 12.29 16.24
CA LYS A 337 -3.33 11.64 14.94
C LYS A 337 -2.18 10.69 14.60
N ARG A 338 -0.97 11.11 14.90
CA ARG A 338 0.25 10.29 14.75
C ARG A 338 0.24 9.11 15.71
N GLY A 339 -0.27 9.30 16.95
CA GLY A 339 -0.46 8.24 17.93
C GLY A 339 -1.49 7.19 17.48
N VAL A 340 -2.58 7.61 16.84
CA VAL A 340 -3.55 6.68 16.22
C VAL A 340 -2.89 5.88 15.08
N SER A 341 -2.09 6.55 14.23
CA SER A 341 -1.36 5.85 13.16
C SER A 341 -0.37 4.82 13.71
N LEU A 342 0.34 5.16 14.78
CA LEU A 342 1.26 4.25 15.49
C LEU A 342 0.52 3.02 16.05
N VAL A 343 -0.59 3.21 16.74
CA VAL A 343 -1.43 2.12 17.25
C VAL A 343 -1.91 1.22 16.13
N ASN A 344 -2.37 1.79 15.03
CA ASN A 344 -2.82 1.02 13.87
C ASN A 344 -1.70 0.17 13.26
N GLY A 345 -0.46 0.66 13.25
CA GLY A 345 0.69 -0.10 12.75
C GLY A 345 1.13 -1.26 13.66
N ILE A 346 0.97 -1.12 14.98
CA ILE A 346 1.53 -2.08 15.95
C ILE A 346 0.48 -3.06 16.49
N CYS A 347 -0.67 -2.54 16.94
CA CYS A 347 -1.71 -3.34 17.58
C CYS A 347 -3.13 -2.95 17.14
N GLY A 348 -3.29 -2.64 15.85
CA GLY A 348 -4.52 -2.09 15.30
C GLY A 348 -5.73 -3.00 15.42
N GLU A 349 -5.58 -4.31 15.47
CA GLU A 349 -6.71 -5.22 15.68
C GLU A 349 -7.24 -5.20 17.14
N ASP A 350 -6.41 -4.82 18.11
CA ASP A 350 -6.85 -4.68 19.51
C ASP A 350 -7.95 -3.60 19.62
N VAL A 351 -7.72 -2.42 19.03
CA VAL A 351 -8.72 -1.36 18.95
C VAL A 351 -9.77 -1.61 17.87
N GLY A 352 -9.41 -2.31 16.79
CA GLY A 352 -10.28 -2.65 15.66
C GLY A 352 -11.52 -3.46 16.09
N ARG A 353 -11.40 -4.30 17.11
CA ARG A 353 -12.54 -5.04 17.69
C ARG A 353 -13.64 -4.10 18.22
N GLU A 354 -13.26 -3.01 18.87
CA GLU A 354 -14.20 -2.03 19.37
C GLU A 354 -14.73 -1.13 18.27
N TYR A 355 -13.88 -0.79 17.30
CA TYR A 355 -14.26 0.00 16.13
C TYR A 355 -15.43 -0.65 15.38
N VAL A 356 -15.32 -1.93 15.01
CA VAL A 356 -16.37 -2.61 14.22
C VAL A 356 -17.67 -2.78 14.98
N LYS A 357 -17.63 -3.01 16.28
CA LYS A 357 -18.84 -3.09 17.13
C LYS A 357 -19.65 -1.81 17.10
N ARG A 358 -18.99 -0.65 16.96
CA ARG A 358 -19.62 0.67 17.04
C ARG A 358 -19.98 1.24 15.67
N HIS A 359 -19.18 0.92 14.64
CA HIS A 359 -19.19 1.65 13.37
C HIS A 359 -19.49 0.79 12.13
N PHE A 360 -19.63 -0.53 12.26
CA PHE A 360 -19.95 -1.40 11.12
C PHE A 360 -21.19 -2.28 11.37
N PRO A 361 -22.38 -1.87 10.86
CA PRO A 361 -23.61 -2.61 11.05
C PRO A 361 -23.67 -3.85 10.15
N GLU A 362 -24.29 -4.94 10.66
CA GLU A 362 -24.48 -6.22 9.94
C GLU A 362 -25.23 -6.06 8.60
N THR A 363 -26.13 -5.10 8.50
CA THR A 363 -26.87 -4.81 7.26
C THR A 363 -25.97 -4.37 6.12
N SER A 364 -24.89 -3.64 6.42
CA SER A 364 -23.88 -3.23 5.44
C SER A 364 -23.11 -4.44 4.91
N LYS A 365 -22.78 -5.39 5.79
CA LYS A 365 -22.06 -6.62 5.41
C LYS A 365 -22.89 -7.45 4.43
N GLN A 366 -24.18 -7.71 4.74
CA GLN A 366 -25.07 -8.48 3.89
C GLN A 366 -25.24 -7.86 2.49
N ARG A 367 -25.37 -6.53 2.41
CA ARG A 367 -25.49 -5.86 1.12
C ARG A 367 -24.19 -5.93 0.31
N MET A 368 -23.05 -5.88 0.98
CA MET A 368 -21.74 -6.06 0.35
C MET A 368 -21.56 -7.49 -0.18
N GLU A 369 -22.00 -8.51 0.56
CA GLU A 369 -21.96 -9.90 0.09
C GLU A 369 -22.74 -10.08 -1.22
N GLN A 370 -23.89 -9.42 -1.36
CA GLN A 370 -24.66 -9.43 -2.61
C GLN A 370 -23.90 -8.74 -3.76
N LEU A 371 -23.29 -7.56 -3.51
CA LEU A 371 -22.47 -6.85 -4.50
C LEU A 371 -21.32 -7.73 -5.00
N VAL A 372 -20.55 -8.30 -4.08
CA VAL A 372 -19.43 -9.20 -4.39
C VAL A 372 -19.89 -10.41 -5.23
N GLY A 373 -21.00 -11.02 -4.86
CA GLY A 373 -21.58 -12.12 -5.63
C GLY A 373 -21.88 -11.74 -7.07
N ASN A 374 -22.49 -10.58 -7.30
CA ASN A 374 -22.78 -10.07 -8.64
C ASN A 374 -21.51 -9.75 -9.45
N LEU A 375 -20.45 -9.24 -8.81
CA LEU A 375 -19.18 -8.98 -9.48
C LEU A 375 -18.46 -10.28 -9.87
N ILE A 376 -18.47 -11.30 -9.02
CA ILE A 376 -17.92 -12.63 -9.36
C ILE A 376 -18.69 -13.24 -10.53
N ASP A 377 -20.02 -13.14 -10.55
CA ASP A 377 -20.83 -13.60 -11.67
C ASP A 377 -20.52 -12.83 -12.96
N ALA A 378 -20.32 -11.51 -12.88
CA ALA A 378 -19.94 -10.67 -14.01
C ALA A 378 -18.55 -11.03 -14.56
N TYR A 379 -17.57 -11.32 -13.69
CA TYR A 379 -16.26 -11.84 -14.12
C TYR A 379 -16.38 -13.19 -14.80
N ARG A 380 -17.18 -14.10 -14.25
CA ARG A 380 -17.43 -15.43 -14.87
C ARG A 380 -17.95 -15.29 -16.29
N VAL A 381 -18.92 -14.42 -16.49
CA VAL A 381 -19.48 -14.14 -17.83
C VAL A 381 -18.42 -13.50 -18.73
N SER A 382 -17.65 -12.55 -18.22
CA SER A 382 -16.63 -11.84 -19.00
C SER A 382 -15.54 -12.78 -19.48
N ILE A 383 -14.99 -13.62 -18.60
CA ILE A 383 -13.99 -14.64 -18.94
C ILE A 383 -14.55 -15.63 -19.96
N SER A 384 -15.76 -16.14 -19.73
CA SER A 384 -16.41 -17.10 -20.64
C SER A 384 -16.59 -16.56 -22.05
N ASN A 385 -16.91 -15.26 -22.18
CA ASN A 385 -17.18 -14.58 -23.45
C ASN A 385 -15.93 -13.91 -24.04
N SER A 386 -14.75 -14.00 -23.39
CA SER A 386 -13.53 -13.41 -23.92
C SER A 386 -13.20 -13.90 -25.32
N THR A 387 -12.86 -12.98 -26.22
CA THR A 387 -12.53 -13.28 -27.64
C THR A 387 -11.05 -13.46 -27.89
N TRP A 388 -10.22 -13.15 -26.91
CA TRP A 388 -8.75 -13.23 -27.04
C TRP A 388 -8.13 -14.39 -26.24
N LEU A 389 -8.89 -15.02 -25.34
CA LEU A 389 -8.49 -16.22 -24.59
C LEU A 389 -8.93 -17.49 -25.32
N GLY A 390 -8.06 -18.48 -25.36
CA GLY A 390 -8.38 -19.85 -25.76
C GLY A 390 -9.14 -20.62 -24.67
N ASP A 391 -9.79 -21.72 -25.06
CA ASP A 391 -10.64 -22.49 -24.15
C ASP A 391 -9.88 -23.07 -22.94
N GLU A 392 -8.61 -23.43 -23.10
CA GLU A 392 -7.77 -23.96 -22.01
C GLU A 392 -7.53 -22.92 -20.94
N THR A 393 -7.06 -21.72 -21.33
CA THR A 393 -6.82 -20.61 -20.40
C THR A 393 -8.12 -20.13 -19.76
N LYS A 394 -9.23 -20.07 -20.52
CA LYS A 394 -10.57 -19.76 -19.95
C LYS A 394 -10.97 -20.73 -18.85
N ALA A 395 -10.78 -22.03 -19.05
CA ALA A 395 -11.12 -23.03 -18.04
C ALA A 395 -10.33 -22.82 -16.75
N LYS A 396 -9.02 -22.50 -16.87
CA LYS A 396 -8.13 -22.21 -15.71
C LYS A 396 -8.50 -20.91 -15.01
N ALA A 397 -8.81 -19.86 -15.78
CA ALA A 397 -9.25 -18.57 -15.22
C ALA A 397 -10.58 -18.73 -14.45
N LEU A 398 -11.54 -19.51 -14.98
CA LEU A 398 -12.80 -19.81 -14.31
C LEU A 398 -12.60 -20.68 -13.07
N GLU A 399 -11.68 -21.65 -13.10
CA GLU A 399 -11.28 -22.42 -11.92
C GLU A 399 -10.72 -21.48 -10.84
N LYS A 400 -9.77 -20.61 -11.17
CA LYS A 400 -9.21 -19.62 -10.26
C LYS A 400 -10.30 -18.73 -9.66
N LEU A 401 -11.16 -18.15 -10.48
CA LEU A 401 -12.27 -17.32 -10.03
C LEU A 401 -13.20 -18.06 -9.06
N SER A 402 -13.42 -19.35 -9.25
CA SER A 402 -14.27 -20.16 -8.36
C SER A 402 -13.69 -20.40 -6.98
N LYS A 403 -12.38 -20.16 -6.81
CA LYS A 403 -11.63 -20.33 -5.55
C LYS A 403 -11.37 -19.00 -4.83
N PHE A 404 -11.81 -17.86 -5.36
CA PHE A 404 -11.72 -16.58 -4.66
C PHE A 404 -12.49 -16.62 -3.34
N VAL A 405 -11.84 -16.15 -2.27
CA VAL A 405 -12.46 -16.05 -0.95
C VAL A 405 -12.63 -14.56 -0.60
N PRO A 406 -13.85 -14.02 -0.62
CA PRO A 406 -14.11 -12.66 -0.20
C PRO A 406 -14.14 -12.54 1.33
N LYS A 407 -13.48 -11.52 1.86
CA LYS A 407 -13.47 -11.13 3.27
C LYS A 407 -14.01 -9.72 3.41
N ILE A 408 -15.08 -9.54 4.19
CA ILE A 408 -15.84 -8.29 4.25
C ILE A 408 -15.94 -7.80 5.69
N GLY A 409 -15.52 -6.56 5.91
CA GLY A 409 -15.68 -5.82 7.14
C GLY A 409 -14.56 -6.07 8.15
N TYR A 410 -14.47 -7.26 8.69
CA TYR A 410 -13.50 -7.60 9.74
C TYR A 410 -13.24 -9.11 9.82
N THR A 411 -12.10 -9.47 10.47
CA THR A 411 -11.70 -10.86 10.69
C THR A 411 -12.57 -11.55 11.76
N ASN A 412 -12.76 -12.85 11.59
CA ASN A 412 -13.29 -13.71 12.67
C ASN A 412 -12.19 -14.26 13.59
N HIS A 413 -10.92 -14.20 13.14
CA HIS A 413 -9.74 -14.67 13.87
C HIS A 413 -8.86 -13.46 14.23
N TRP A 414 -9.18 -12.82 15.34
CA TRP A 414 -8.44 -11.68 15.84
C TRP A 414 -7.07 -12.08 16.35
N ARG A 415 -6.05 -11.29 16.03
CA ARG A 415 -4.69 -11.46 16.53
C ARG A 415 -4.66 -11.42 18.06
N ASP A 416 -3.89 -12.32 18.65
CA ASP A 416 -3.70 -12.42 20.11
C ASP A 416 -2.51 -11.56 20.55
N TYR A 417 -2.81 -10.43 21.19
CA TYR A 417 -1.81 -9.51 21.76
C TYR A 417 -1.45 -9.83 23.22
N SER A 418 -1.81 -10.99 23.78
CA SER A 418 -1.52 -11.34 25.18
C SER A 418 -0.03 -11.36 25.51
N ALA A 419 0.83 -11.72 24.53
CA ALA A 419 2.27 -11.72 24.66
C ALA A 419 2.93 -10.34 24.41
N LEU A 420 2.20 -9.35 23.93
CA LEU A 420 2.69 -7.99 23.74
C LEU A 420 2.82 -7.28 25.09
N ASP A 421 4.05 -7.03 25.58
CA ASP A 421 4.32 -6.44 26.91
C ASP A 421 4.32 -4.89 26.87
N VAL A 422 3.35 -4.30 26.18
CA VAL A 422 3.09 -2.85 26.24
C VAL A 422 2.30 -2.52 27.50
N ARG A 423 2.76 -1.49 28.26
CA ARG A 423 2.22 -1.11 29.57
C ARG A 423 2.13 0.41 29.72
N GLU A 424 1.14 0.88 30.49
CA GLU A 424 0.95 2.32 30.76
C GLU A 424 2.08 2.92 31.61
N ASP A 425 2.70 2.11 32.48
CA ASP A 425 3.79 2.54 33.38
C ASP A 425 5.19 2.44 32.75
N ALA A 426 5.27 1.93 31.51
CA ALA A 426 6.49 1.87 30.74
C ALA A 426 6.70 3.16 29.91
N GLY A 427 7.94 3.58 29.74
CA GLY A 427 8.26 4.66 28.81
C GLY A 427 8.02 4.25 27.35
N PHE A 428 7.85 5.25 26.47
CA PHE A 428 7.53 5.01 25.07
C PHE A 428 8.56 4.12 24.37
N ALA A 429 9.87 4.38 24.52
CA ALA A 429 10.92 3.54 23.93
C ALA A 429 10.88 2.09 24.42
N GLN A 430 10.53 1.86 25.70
CA GLN A 430 10.37 0.52 26.22
C GLN A 430 9.18 -0.21 25.59
N ASN A 431 8.06 0.49 25.37
CA ASN A 431 6.89 -0.05 24.69
C ASN A 431 7.19 -0.37 23.22
N MET A 432 7.98 0.46 22.51
CA MET A 432 8.41 0.19 21.15
C MET A 432 9.30 -1.04 21.05
N ARG A 433 10.29 -1.19 21.95
CA ARG A 433 11.13 -2.39 22.01
C ARG A 433 10.29 -3.66 22.28
N ALA A 434 9.28 -3.57 23.16
CA ALA A 434 8.36 -4.67 23.43
C ALA A 434 7.50 -5.02 22.19
N ALA A 435 7.10 -4.00 21.41
CA ALA A 435 6.35 -4.19 20.17
C ALA A 435 7.19 -4.89 19.10
N ASN A 436 8.43 -4.46 18.88
CA ASN A 436 9.35 -5.07 17.92
C ASN A 436 9.69 -6.53 18.30
N LEU A 437 9.93 -6.78 19.59
CA LEU A 437 10.17 -8.15 20.09
C LEU A 437 8.96 -9.06 19.87
N TYR A 438 7.75 -8.56 20.14
CA TYR A 438 6.51 -9.29 19.91
C TYR A 438 6.31 -9.59 18.42
N GLU A 439 6.54 -8.61 17.54
CA GLU A 439 6.39 -8.77 16.09
C GLU A 439 7.39 -9.79 15.55
N THR A 440 8.67 -9.70 15.93
CA THR A 440 9.70 -10.70 15.60
C THR A 440 9.26 -12.12 15.95
N GLY A 441 8.81 -12.31 17.19
CA GLY A 441 8.35 -13.61 17.66
C GLY A 441 7.10 -14.10 16.93
N TYR A 442 6.16 -13.20 16.67
CA TYR A 442 4.92 -13.52 15.95
C TYR A 442 5.18 -13.96 14.52
N GLN A 443 6.01 -13.23 13.78
CA GLN A 443 6.31 -13.56 12.39
C GLN A 443 7.15 -14.83 12.26
N LEU A 444 8.26 -14.94 12.98
CA LEU A 444 9.11 -16.13 12.90
C LEU A 444 8.41 -17.41 13.41
N ALA A 445 7.46 -17.28 14.34
CA ALA A 445 6.66 -18.42 14.79
C ALA A 445 5.73 -18.99 13.70
N LYS A 446 5.46 -18.28 12.62
CA LYS A 446 4.68 -18.79 11.48
C LYS A 446 5.51 -19.65 10.54
N VAL A 447 6.83 -19.47 10.49
CA VAL A 447 7.71 -20.15 9.52
C VAL A 447 7.58 -21.65 9.64
N GLY A 448 7.45 -22.35 8.51
CA GLY A 448 7.24 -23.79 8.42
C GLY A 448 5.84 -24.26 8.84
N LYS A 449 4.94 -23.34 9.21
CA LYS A 449 3.54 -23.67 9.53
C LYS A 449 2.62 -23.37 8.35
N ALA A 450 1.43 -23.95 8.41
CA ALA A 450 0.39 -23.64 7.43
C ALA A 450 0.03 -22.16 7.43
N VAL A 451 -0.17 -21.61 6.23
CA VAL A 451 -0.68 -20.25 6.05
C VAL A 451 -2.10 -20.18 6.61
N ASP A 452 -2.33 -19.23 7.49
CA ASP A 452 -3.68 -18.93 8.00
C ASP A 452 -4.42 -18.03 6.98
N LYS A 453 -5.27 -18.64 6.16
CA LYS A 453 -6.05 -17.89 5.16
C LYS A 453 -7.10 -16.96 5.79
N ASP A 454 -7.36 -17.03 7.09
CA ASP A 454 -8.26 -16.12 7.80
C ASP A 454 -7.54 -14.91 8.41
N GLU A 455 -6.20 -14.90 8.42
CA GLU A 455 -5.41 -13.70 8.79
C GLU A 455 -5.67 -12.53 7.83
N TRP A 456 -5.78 -11.33 8.37
CA TRP A 456 -5.93 -10.10 7.62
C TRP A 456 -4.63 -9.29 7.65
N LEU A 457 -4.26 -8.71 6.50
CA LEU A 457 -3.07 -7.86 6.38
C LEU A 457 -3.40 -6.36 6.60
N MET A 458 -4.68 -6.03 6.74
CA MET A 458 -5.16 -4.68 7.05
C MET A 458 -6.14 -4.73 8.21
N ASN A 459 -6.08 -3.69 9.05
CA ASN A 459 -7.05 -3.54 10.15
C ASN A 459 -8.45 -3.17 9.64
N PRO A 460 -9.53 -3.49 10.36
CA PRO A 460 -10.89 -3.13 9.96
C PRO A 460 -11.12 -1.62 9.79
N GLN A 461 -10.38 -0.78 10.50
CA GLN A 461 -10.43 0.68 10.42
C GLN A 461 -9.53 1.26 9.31
N THR A 462 -8.91 0.45 8.49
CA THR A 462 -8.12 0.90 7.33
C THR A 462 -9.05 1.22 6.15
N VAL A 463 -8.90 2.41 5.57
CA VAL A 463 -9.66 2.83 4.37
C VAL A 463 -8.88 2.39 3.14
N ASN A 464 -8.99 1.12 2.82
CA ASN A 464 -8.38 0.50 1.65
C ASN A 464 -9.04 -0.86 1.39
N ALA A 465 -8.56 -1.57 0.36
CA ALA A 465 -8.86 -2.97 0.03
C ALA A 465 -7.61 -3.65 -0.51
N TYR A 466 -7.60 -4.97 -0.66
CA TYR A 466 -6.48 -5.68 -1.28
C TYR A 466 -6.86 -7.05 -1.78
N TYR A 467 -6.10 -7.52 -2.78
CA TYR A 467 -6.03 -8.91 -3.21
C TYR A 467 -4.70 -9.53 -2.75
N GLU A 468 -4.74 -10.73 -2.17
CA GLU A 468 -3.54 -11.49 -1.81
C GLU A 468 -3.43 -12.75 -2.70
N PRO A 469 -2.47 -12.76 -3.65
CA PRO A 469 -2.38 -13.82 -4.66
C PRO A 469 -2.03 -15.19 -4.09
N SER A 470 -1.18 -15.29 -3.07
CA SER A 470 -0.78 -16.56 -2.47
C SER A 470 -1.92 -17.24 -1.72
N MET A 471 -2.89 -16.47 -1.22
CA MET A 471 -4.11 -16.95 -0.55
C MET A 471 -5.32 -17.03 -1.49
N ASN A 472 -5.30 -16.35 -2.61
CA ASN A 472 -6.42 -16.11 -3.52
C ASN A 472 -7.63 -15.48 -2.80
N VAL A 473 -7.39 -14.46 -1.99
CA VAL A 473 -8.40 -13.75 -1.19
C VAL A 473 -8.52 -12.29 -1.60
N ILE A 474 -9.73 -11.74 -1.50
CA ILE A 474 -10.04 -10.31 -1.66
C ILE A 474 -10.58 -9.78 -0.34
N VAL A 475 -10.08 -8.64 0.14
CA VAL A 475 -10.36 -8.14 1.48
C VAL A 475 -10.83 -6.69 1.44
N PHE A 476 -11.96 -6.43 2.10
CA PHE A 476 -12.61 -5.11 2.17
C PHE A 476 -12.83 -4.73 3.65
N PRO A 477 -11.91 -3.98 4.27
CA PRO A 477 -12.06 -3.51 5.64
C PRO A 477 -13.30 -2.63 5.85
N ALA A 478 -13.83 -2.63 7.07
CA ALA A 478 -15.09 -1.94 7.39
C ALA A 478 -15.05 -0.44 7.08
N ALA A 479 -13.90 0.21 7.25
CA ALA A 479 -13.79 1.66 7.12
C ALA A 479 -13.99 2.18 5.69
N ILE A 480 -13.67 1.39 4.64
CA ILE A 480 -13.94 1.81 3.24
C ILE A 480 -15.43 1.67 2.87
N LEU A 481 -16.19 0.87 3.62
CA LEU A 481 -17.59 0.53 3.33
C LEU A 481 -18.56 1.63 3.78
N GLN A 482 -18.26 2.89 3.42
CA GLN A 482 -19.00 4.10 3.76
C GLN A 482 -19.03 5.08 2.57
N PRO A 483 -19.96 6.08 2.57
CA PRO A 483 -19.98 7.09 1.50
C PRO A 483 -18.65 7.87 1.42
N PRO A 484 -18.14 8.17 0.19
CA PRO A 484 -18.80 8.01 -1.09
C PRO A 484 -18.64 6.63 -1.76
N PHE A 485 -17.92 5.69 -1.18
CA PHE A 485 -17.64 4.37 -1.77
C PHE A 485 -18.88 3.47 -1.72
N PHE A 486 -19.51 3.38 -0.56
CA PHE A 486 -20.70 2.57 -0.31
C PHE A 486 -21.73 3.34 0.50
N ASN A 487 -22.95 3.43 -0.01
CA ASN A 487 -24.09 4.02 0.68
C ASN A 487 -25.28 3.04 0.65
N PRO A 488 -25.63 2.42 1.79
CA PRO A 488 -26.72 1.44 1.84
C PRO A 488 -28.09 2.01 1.46
N ASP A 489 -28.27 3.34 1.55
CA ASP A 489 -29.51 4.04 1.23
C ASP A 489 -29.56 4.55 -0.22
N ALA A 490 -28.44 4.51 -0.95
CA ALA A 490 -28.36 4.97 -2.33
C ALA A 490 -28.88 3.89 -3.31
N GLU A 491 -29.30 4.37 -4.48
CA GLU A 491 -29.60 3.49 -5.62
C GLU A 491 -28.29 2.86 -6.15
N ASP A 492 -28.40 1.65 -6.66
CA ASP A 492 -27.27 0.76 -6.97
C ASP A 492 -26.26 1.34 -7.96
N ALA A 493 -26.65 2.22 -8.89
CA ALA A 493 -25.69 2.87 -9.79
C ALA A 493 -24.51 3.52 -9.05
N ALA A 494 -24.79 4.19 -7.92
CA ALA A 494 -23.75 4.83 -7.12
C ALA A 494 -22.87 3.80 -6.42
N ASN A 495 -23.45 2.74 -5.87
CA ASN A 495 -22.69 1.69 -5.18
C ASN A 495 -21.84 0.86 -6.13
N TYR A 496 -22.37 0.49 -7.32
CA TYR A 496 -21.57 -0.21 -8.34
C TYR A 496 -20.51 0.69 -8.96
N GLY A 497 -20.76 2.01 -9.13
CA GLY A 497 -19.77 2.96 -9.60
C GLY A 497 -18.69 3.30 -8.57
N GLY A 498 -19.04 3.24 -7.27
CA GLY A 498 -18.12 3.43 -6.14
C GLY A 498 -17.43 2.13 -5.73
N ILE A 499 -17.92 1.53 -4.65
CA ILE A 499 -17.31 0.31 -4.08
C ILE A 499 -17.33 -0.87 -5.05
N GLY A 500 -18.32 -0.97 -5.95
CA GLY A 500 -18.36 -2.01 -6.95
C GLY A 500 -17.17 -1.98 -7.91
N ALA A 501 -16.76 -0.78 -8.34
CA ALA A 501 -15.55 -0.63 -9.14
C ALA A 501 -14.28 -1.02 -8.36
N VAL A 502 -14.21 -0.72 -7.06
CA VAL A 502 -13.10 -1.15 -6.18
C VAL A 502 -13.10 -2.67 -6.01
N ILE A 503 -14.25 -3.30 -5.76
CA ILE A 503 -14.33 -4.78 -5.65
C ILE A 503 -13.91 -5.44 -6.96
N GLY A 504 -14.40 -4.91 -8.09
CA GLY A 504 -14.00 -5.39 -9.41
C GLY A 504 -12.51 -5.22 -9.67
N HIS A 505 -11.90 -4.14 -9.17
CA HIS A 505 -10.47 -3.88 -9.21
C HIS A 505 -9.69 -4.97 -8.42
N GLU A 506 -10.08 -5.26 -7.18
CA GLU A 506 -9.41 -6.28 -6.36
C GLU A 506 -9.53 -7.69 -6.97
N ILE A 507 -10.69 -8.05 -7.52
CA ILE A 507 -10.83 -9.30 -8.28
C ILE A 507 -9.94 -9.26 -9.53
N GLY A 508 -9.81 -8.09 -10.16
CA GLY A 508 -8.96 -7.83 -11.33
C GLY A 508 -7.49 -8.11 -11.07
N HIS A 509 -7.00 -7.83 -9.87
CA HIS A 509 -5.64 -8.18 -9.46
C HIS A 509 -5.35 -9.69 -9.53
N GLY A 510 -6.35 -10.55 -9.42
CA GLY A 510 -6.17 -11.97 -9.68
C GLY A 510 -5.82 -12.30 -11.14
N PHE A 511 -6.02 -11.36 -12.05
CA PHE A 511 -5.87 -11.53 -13.50
C PHE A 511 -5.07 -10.38 -14.15
N ASP A 512 -4.35 -9.58 -13.37
CA ASP A 512 -3.44 -8.54 -13.88
C ASP A 512 -2.08 -9.11 -14.30
N ASP A 513 -1.07 -8.26 -14.51
CA ASP A 513 0.27 -8.67 -14.96
C ASP A 513 1.01 -9.55 -13.95
N GLN A 514 0.71 -9.44 -12.65
CA GLN A 514 1.32 -10.23 -11.59
C GLN A 514 0.40 -11.35 -11.10
N GLY A 515 -0.83 -11.04 -10.72
CA GLY A 515 -1.76 -12.03 -10.20
C GLY A 515 -2.11 -13.13 -11.21
N SER A 516 -2.08 -12.82 -12.50
CA SER A 516 -2.27 -13.83 -13.57
C SER A 516 -1.21 -14.93 -13.58
N GLN A 517 -0.08 -14.73 -12.89
CA GLN A 517 0.99 -15.72 -12.77
C GLN A 517 0.73 -16.75 -11.64
N TYR A 518 -0.27 -16.49 -10.79
CA TYR A 518 -0.69 -17.40 -9.72
C TYR A 518 -1.95 -18.17 -10.13
N ASP A 519 -1.99 -19.46 -9.85
CA ASP A 519 -3.16 -20.28 -10.08
C ASP A 519 -4.24 -20.09 -8.99
N GLY A 520 -5.35 -20.85 -9.10
CA GLY A 520 -6.46 -20.73 -8.16
C GLY A 520 -6.16 -21.21 -6.74
N ASP A 521 -5.09 -21.95 -6.53
CA ASP A 521 -4.64 -22.40 -5.20
C ASP A 521 -3.63 -21.42 -4.57
N GLY A 522 -3.25 -20.36 -5.29
CA GLY A 522 -2.29 -19.35 -4.85
C GLY A 522 -0.84 -19.68 -5.20
N LYS A 523 -0.62 -20.69 -6.04
CA LYS A 523 0.70 -21.11 -6.45
C LYS A 523 1.18 -20.32 -7.65
N LEU A 524 2.42 -19.79 -7.59
CA LEU A 524 3.12 -19.24 -8.75
C LEU A 524 3.34 -20.37 -9.76
N ASN A 525 2.55 -20.37 -10.81
CA ASN A 525 2.44 -21.46 -11.76
C ASN A 525 2.02 -20.92 -13.13
N ASP A 526 2.77 -21.27 -14.15
CA ASP A 526 2.44 -20.92 -15.52
C ASP A 526 1.30 -21.79 -16.06
N TRP A 527 0.08 -21.24 -16.05
CA TRP A 527 -1.13 -21.91 -16.49
C TRP A 527 -1.70 -21.38 -17.80
N TRP A 528 -1.03 -20.44 -18.43
CA TRP A 528 -1.44 -19.83 -19.70
C TRP A 528 -0.89 -20.60 -20.90
N THR A 529 -1.59 -20.54 -22.04
CA THR A 529 -1.00 -20.91 -23.32
C THR A 529 -0.06 -19.78 -23.79
N GLU A 530 0.94 -20.12 -24.60
CA GLU A 530 1.87 -19.12 -25.16
C GLU A 530 1.15 -18.08 -26.04
N GLU A 531 0.09 -18.50 -26.76
CA GLU A 531 -0.73 -17.60 -27.58
C GLU A 531 -1.48 -16.60 -26.72
N ASP A 532 -2.14 -17.07 -25.64
CA ASP A 532 -2.89 -16.21 -24.74
C ASP A 532 -1.98 -15.24 -23.96
N LYS A 533 -0.79 -15.68 -23.56
CA LYS A 533 0.25 -14.78 -23.01
C LYS A 533 0.63 -13.67 -23.97
N ALA A 534 0.88 -14.02 -25.24
CA ALA A 534 1.23 -13.04 -26.25
C ALA A 534 0.10 -12.04 -26.48
N ASN A 535 -1.15 -12.51 -26.52
CA ASN A 535 -2.33 -11.67 -26.65
C ASN A 535 -2.47 -10.72 -25.44
N PHE A 536 -2.33 -11.24 -24.21
CA PHE A 536 -2.38 -10.45 -23.00
C PHE A 536 -1.28 -9.38 -22.97
N LYS A 537 -0.05 -9.77 -23.28
CA LYS A 537 1.08 -8.83 -23.37
C LYS A 537 0.83 -7.73 -24.42
N ALA A 538 0.23 -8.06 -25.55
CA ALA A 538 -0.10 -7.05 -26.56
C ALA A 538 -1.19 -6.06 -26.08
N LEU A 539 -2.16 -6.53 -25.30
CA LEU A 539 -3.20 -5.67 -24.70
C LEU A 539 -2.63 -4.79 -23.58
N THR A 540 -1.82 -5.36 -22.69
CA THR A 540 -1.18 -4.62 -21.59
C THR A 540 -0.20 -3.59 -22.11
N GLN A 541 0.56 -3.90 -23.18
CA GLN A 541 1.48 -2.93 -23.80
C GLN A 541 0.73 -1.70 -24.35
N LYS A 542 -0.45 -1.89 -24.95
CA LYS A 542 -1.27 -0.75 -25.39
C LYS A 542 -1.69 0.14 -24.23
N LEU A 543 -2.00 -0.45 -23.09
CA LEU A 543 -2.38 0.30 -21.89
C LEU A 543 -1.16 1.04 -21.31
N ILE A 544 -0.01 0.38 -21.23
CA ILE A 544 1.27 1.02 -20.87
C ILE A 544 1.55 2.24 -21.75
N ASP A 545 1.45 2.08 -23.07
CA ASP A 545 1.70 3.15 -24.02
C ASP A 545 0.74 4.33 -23.84
N GLN A 546 -0.56 4.06 -23.55
CA GLN A 546 -1.53 5.11 -23.25
C GLN A 546 -1.17 5.89 -21.97
N TYR A 547 -0.72 5.20 -20.92
CA TYR A 547 -0.40 5.83 -19.64
C TYR A 547 0.93 6.59 -19.68
N ASN A 548 1.90 6.14 -20.46
CA ASN A 548 3.15 6.87 -20.69
C ASN A 548 2.95 8.25 -21.35
N GLU A 549 1.80 8.49 -22.01
CA GLU A 549 1.47 9.78 -22.59
C GLU A 549 0.90 10.77 -21.55
N PHE A 550 0.46 10.30 -20.37
CA PHE A 550 -0.12 11.18 -19.37
C PHE A 550 0.93 11.96 -18.60
N VAL A 551 0.70 13.26 -18.52
CA VAL A 551 1.34 14.17 -17.57
C VAL A 551 0.24 14.69 -16.65
N PRO A 552 0.35 14.56 -15.32
CA PRO A 552 -0.64 15.11 -14.41
C PRO A 552 -0.84 16.59 -14.65
N THR A 553 -2.10 17.04 -14.73
CA THR A 553 -2.46 18.45 -15.05
C THR A 553 -1.73 19.44 -14.14
N GLN A 554 -1.65 19.13 -12.84
CA GLN A 554 -0.94 19.90 -11.83
C GLN A 554 0.56 20.07 -12.19
N LEU A 555 1.22 19.01 -12.64
CA LEU A 555 2.64 19.04 -12.98
C LEU A 555 2.87 19.67 -14.36
N ALA A 556 1.96 19.48 -15.29
CA ALA A 556 1.99 20.21 -16.56
C ALA A 556 1.90 21.74 -16.35
N GLU A 557 1.11 22.19 -15.39
CA GLU A 557 1.02 23.61 -14.99
C GLU A 557 2.31 24.08 -14.31
N LYS A 558 2.86 23.29 -13.39
CA LYS A 558 4.13 23.59 -12.70
C LYS A 558 5.28 23.78 -13.68
N TYR A 559 5.37 22.94 -14.69
CA TYR A 559 6.43 22.94 -15.71
C TYR A 559 6.05 23.67 -16.99
N SER A 560 5.04 24.57 -16.95
CA SER A 560 4.53 25.28 -18.13
C SER A 560 5.61 26.11 -18.87
N ASP A 561 6.63 26.59 -18.16
CA ASP A 561 7.77 27.32 -18.77
C ASP A 561 8.73 26.41 -19.54
N ASP A 562 8.78 25.12 -19.23
CA ASP A 562 9.57 24.10 -19.93
C ASP A 562 8.85 22.73 -19.86
N PRO A 563 7.85 22.49 -20.71
CA PRO A 563 7.04 21.27 -20.68
C PRO A 563 7.85 19.97 -20.87
N SER A 564 9.08 20.04 -21.41
CA SER A 564 9.93 18.87 -21.56
C SER A 564 10.47 18.30 -20.23
N LYS A 565 10.33 19.06 -19.15
CA LYS A 565 10.71 18.65 -17.79
C LYS A 565 9.56 18.07 -16.99
N ALA A 566 8.32 18.19 -17.48
CA ALA A 566 7.18 17.64 -16.77
C ALA A 566 7.28 16.10 -16.74
N PRO A 567 7.23 15.49 -15.55
CA PRO A 567 7.34 14.03 -15.46
C PRO A 567 6.05 13.37 -15.96
N HIS A 568 6.23 12.28 -16.69
CA HIS A 568 5.14 11.44 -17.17
C HIS A 568 4.82 10.32 -16.18
N VAL A 569 3.63 9.76 -16.29
CA VAL A 569 3.26 8.52 -15.62
C VAL A 569 4.14 7.39 -16.17
N ASN A 570 4.67 6.55 -15.29
CA ASN A 570 5.35 5.31 -15.69
C ASN A 570 4.31 4.20 -15.86
N GLY A 571 3.86 4.01 -17.11
CA GLY A 571 2.86 2.99 -17.42
C GLY A 571 3.28 1.56 -17.10
N ALA A 572 4.58 1.27 -17.08
CA ALA A 572 5.10 -0.06 -16.71
C ALA A 572 5.05 -0.30 -15.20
N LEU A 573 5.29 0.74 -14.39
CA LEU A 573 5.12 0.67 -12.94
C LEU A 573 3.65 0.51 -12.57
N THR A 574 2.76 1.23 -13.28
CA THR A 574 1.34 1.32 -12.92
C THR A 574 0.43 0.32 -13.64
N ILE A 575 0.99 -0.60 -14.42
CA ILE A 575 0.17 -1.48 -15.31
C ILE A 575 -0.81 -2.36 -14.52
N GLY A 576 -0.41 -2.96 -13.41
CA GLY A 576 -1.28 -3.82 -12.60
C GLY A 576 -2.50 -3.05 -12.11
N GLU A 577 -2.29 -1.87 -11.55
CA GLU A 577 -3.34 -0.97 -11.07
C GLU A 577 -4.26 -0.49 -12.20
N ASN A 578 -3.69 -0.18 -13.36
CA ASN A 578 -4.47 0.23 -14.52
C ASN A 578 -5.34 -0.90 -15.09
N ILE A 579 -4.85 -2.15 -15.03
CA ILE A 579 -5.64 -3.35 -15.38
C ILE A 579 -6.76 -3.56 -14.36
N GLY A 580 -6.44 -3.46 -13.06
CA GLY A 580 -7.42 -3.54 -11.98
C GLY A 580 -8.54 -2.53 -12.16
N ASP A 581 -8.24 -1.26 -12.40
CA ASP A 581 -9.22 -0.20 -12.63
C ASP A 581 -10.08 -0.43 -13.88
N LEU A 582 -9.46 -0.78 -15.00
CA LEU A 582 -10.18 -1.02 -16.26
C LEU A 582 -11.12 -2.20 -16.15
N SER A 583 -10.65 -3.27 -15.52
CA SER A 583 -11.44 -4.46 -15.21
C SER A 583 -12.56 -4.11 -14.25
N GLY A 584 -12.24 -3.42 -13.16
CA GLY A 584 -13.17 -3.01 -12.13
C GLY A 584 -14.39 -2.27 -12.69
N VAL A 585 -14.17 -1.26 -13.53
CA VAL A 585 -15.25 -0.49 -14.14
C VAL A 585 -16.11 -1.35 -15.10
N ASN A 586 -15.47 -2.12 -15.99
CA ASN A 586 -16.20 -2.94 -16.95
C ASN A 586 -17.04 -4.04 -16.28
N ILE A 587 -16.49 -4.68 -15.26
CA ILE A 587 -17.15 -5.73 -14.49
C ILE A 587 -18.26 -5.15 -13.61
N ALA A 588 -18.03 -4.01 -12.96
CA ALA A 588 -19.05 -3.36 -12.14
C ALA A 588 -20.25 -2.88 -12.96
N LEU A 589 -20.06 -2.45 -14.20
CA LEU A 589 -21.17 -2.13 -15.13
C LEU A 589 -22.02 -3.37 -15.43
N LYS A 590 -21.39 -4.53 -15.68
CA LYS A 590 -22.11 -5.80 -15.89
C LYS A 590 -22.84 -6.25 -14.63
N ALA A 591 -22.17 -6.14 -13.48
CA ALA A 591 -22.76 -6.50 -12.19
C ALA A 591 -23.95 -5.59 -11.83
N TYR A 592 -23.90 -4.31 -12.17
CA TYR A 592 -25.04 -3.41 -12.02
C TYR A 592 -26.22 -3.82 -12.91
N ALA A 593 -25.97 -4.18 -14.16
CA ALA A 593 -27.00 -4.72 -15.03
C ALA A 593 -27.63 -6.00 -14.43
N PHE A 594 -26.84 -6.89 -13.86
CA PHE A 594 -27.34 -8.09 -13.19
C PHE A 594 -28.21 -7.76 -11.97
N ALA A 595 -27.83 -6.76 -11.18
CA ALA A 595 -28.64 -6.30 -10.06
C ALA A 595 -30.01 -5.74 -10.50
N LEU A 596 -30.04 -4.98 -11.60
CA LEU A 596 -31.28 -4.48 -12.20
C LEU A 596 -32.17 -5.61 -12.72
N ASP A 597 -31.59 -6.61 -13.38
CA ASP A 597 -32.32 -7.77 -13.85
C ASP A 597 -32.89 -8.60 -12.70
N GLU A 598 -32.11 -8.82 -11.65
CA GLU A 598 -32.53 -9.52 -10.45
C GLU A 598 -33.69 -8.79 -9.74
N ALA A 599 -33.57 -7.47 -9.59
CA ALA A 599 -34.64 -6.63 -9.04
C ALA A 599 -35.92 -6.65 -9.88
N ALA A 600 -35.80 -6.83 -11.20
CA ALA A 600 -36.93 -6.99 -12.14
C ALA A 600 -37.44 -8.42 -12.26
N GLY A 601 -36.86 -9.38 -11.52
CA GLY A 601 -37.20 -10.80 -11.61
C GLY A 601 -36.76 -11.46 -12.91
N ARG A 602 -35.79 -10.91 -13.62
CA ARG A 602 -35.18 -11.45 -14.84
C ARG A 602 -33.93 -12.28 -14.47
N GLY A 603 -33.57 -13.21 -15.35
CA GLY A 603 -32.30 -13.95 -15.22
C GLY A 603 -31.12 -13.10 -15.66
N LYS A 604 -29.92 -13.35 -15.07
CA LYS A 604 -28.68 -12.72 -15.45
C LYS A 604 -28.25 -13.15 -16.85
N ASP A 605 -28.38 -12.28 -17.85
CA ASP A 605 -27.92 -12.51 -19.22
C ASP A 605 -26.69 -11.62 -19.47
N GLY A 606 -25.55 -12.24 -19.74
CA GLY A 606 -24.27 -11.57 -19.96
C GLY A 606 -24.05 -11.13 -21.41
N SER A 607 -25.04 -11.20 -22.29
CA SER A 607 -24.93 -10.65 -23.65
C SER A 607 -24.86 -9.12 -23.61
N THR A 608 -24.14 -8.53 -24.56
CA THR A 608 -24.01 -7.06 -24.65
C THR A 608 -25.38 -6.40 -24.76
N GLU A 609 -26.28 -6.97 -25.53
CA GLU A 609 -27.63 -6.46 -25.75
C GLU A 609 -28.47 -6.48 -24.46
N ALA A 610 -28.37 -7.55 -23.65
CA ALA A 610 -29.10 -7.65 -22.38
C ALA A 610 -28.55 -6.67 -21.34
N ILE A 611 -27.20 -6.54 -21.24
CA ILE A 611 -26.56 -5.57 -20.35
C ILE A 611 -26.98 -4.14 -20.71
N GLU A 612 -26.93 -3.78 -21.99
CA GLU A 612 -27.35 -2.46 -22.45
C GLU A 612 -28.83 -2.19 -22.18
N ALA A 613 -29.68 -3.19 -22.39
CA ALA A 613 -31.10 -3.07 -22.11
C ALA A 613 -31.40 -2.89 -20.61
N ALA A 614 -30.74 -3.66 -19.74
CA ALA A 614 -30.87 -3.53 -18.29
C ALA A 614 -30.43 -2.15 -17.81
N LEU A 615 -29.30 -1.65 -18.28
CA LEU A 615 -28.79 -0.33 -17.93
C LEU A 615 -29.67 0.81 -18.46
N ALA A 616 -30.34 0.62 -19.59
CA ALA A 616 -31.28 1.61 -20.13
C ALA A 616 -32.58 1.68 -19.30
N ASP A 617 -32.97 0.58 -18.65
CA ASP A 617 -34.15 0.50 -17.76
C ASP A 617 -33.88 1.09 -16.35
N ALA A 618 -32.59 1.42 -16.03
CA ALA A 618 -32.22 1.96 -14.75
C ALA A 618 -32.92 3.30 -14.45
N PRO A 619 -33.36 3.56 -13.19
CA PRO A 619 -34.11 4.76 -12.86
C PRO A 619 -33.29 6.04 -13.10
N GLY A 620 -33.93 7.04 -13.70
CA GLY A 620 -33.39 8.41 -13.79
C GLY A 620 -33.59 9.13 -12.44
N ILE A 621 -32.52 9.68 -11.86
CA ILE A 621 -32.56 10.41 -10.60
C ILE A 621 -31.67 11.65 -10.74
N ASP A 622 -32.12 12.79 -10.21
CA ASP A 622 -31.38 14.06 -10.23
C ASP A 622 -30.93 14.52 -11.64
N GLY A 623 -31.71 14.15 -12.66
CA GLY A 623 -31.45 14.53 -14.06
C GLY A 623 -30.42 13.64 -14.77
N PHE A 624 -29.93 12.58 -14.13
CA PHE A 624 -28.98 11.63 -14.72
C PHE A 624 -29.59 10.23 -14.84
N THR A 625 -29.22 9.52 -15.92
CA THR A 625 -29.53 8.09 -16.06
C THR A 625 -28.72 7.26 -15.04
N GLY A 626 -29.12 6.01 -14.80
CA GLY A 626 -28.33 5.10 -13.95
C GLY A 626 -26.90 4.93 -14.47
N LEU A 627 -26.75 4.75 -15.80
CA LEU A 627 -25.42 4.63 -16.41
C LEU A 627 -24.54 5.89 -16.22
N GLN A 628 -25.11 7.09 -16.31
CA GLN A 628 -24.39 8.32 -16.03
C GLN A 628 -24.00 8.41 -14.55
N ARG A 629 -24.92 8.08 -13.64
CA ARG A 629 -24.63 8.12 -12.19
C ARG A 629 -23.53 7.14 -11.79
N PHE A 630 -23.45 5.98 -12.44
CA PHE A 630 -22.35 5.04 -12.26
C PHE A 630 -20.98 5.72 -12.49
N PHE A 631 -20.78 6.33 -13.65
CA PHE A 631 -19.51 7.01 -13.95
C PHE A 631 -19.25 8.24 -13.09
N LEU A 632 -20.30 8.98 -12.71
CA LEU A 632 -20.18 10.13 -11.82
C LEU A 632 -19.76 9.70 -10.40
N SER A 633 -20.30 8.60 -9.89
CA SER A 633 -19.88 7.99 -8.63
C SER A 633 -18.45 7.49 -8.72
N TYR A 634 -18.08 6.76 -9.79
CA TYR A 634 -16.72 6.32 -10.03
C TYR A 634 -15.71 7.48 -10.00
N ALA A 635 -16.02 8.58 -10.68
CA ALA A 635 -15.14 9.75 -10.65
C ALA A 635 -15.05 10.40 -9.25
N SER A 636 -16.13 10.34 -8.46
CA SER A 636 -16.17 10.98 -7.14
C SER A 636 -15.31 10.28 -6.09
N ILE A 637 -15.12 8.95 -6.17
CA ILE A 637 -14.24 8.23 -5.24
C ILE A 637 -12.77 8.62 -5.42
N TRP A 638 -12.36 9.04 -6.63
CA TRP A 638 -11.01 9.49 -6.96
C TRP A 638 -10.78 10.98 -6.66
N ARG A 639 -11.73 11.69 -6.03
CA ARG A 639 -11.53 13.07 -5.61
C ARG A 639 -10.32 13.17 -4.71
N THR A 640 -9.30 13.91 -5.17
CA THR A 640 -8.08 14.16 -4.40
C THR A 640 -7.39 15.44 -4.88
N LYS A 641 -6.60 16.03 -3.99
CA LYS A 641 -5.68 17.13 -4.26
C LYS A 641 -4.37 16.84 -3.53
N ASN A 642 -3.27 16.94 -4.26
CA ASN A 642 -1.91 16.71 -3.75
C ASN A 642 -1.11 18.03 -3.77
N ARG A 643 -0.06 18.09 -2.95
CA ARG A 643 1.03 19.05 -3.15
C ARG A 643 1.91 18.57 -4.30
N ASP A 644 2.65 19.51 -4.92
CA ASP A 644 3.48 19.20 -6.09
C ASP A 644 4.57 18.20 -5.77
N GLU A 645 5.20 18.37 -4.60
CA GLU A 645 6.27 17.50 -4.12
C GLU A 645 5.80 16.04 -3.97
N LEU A 646 4.63 15.84 -3.35
CA LEU A 646 4.05 14.50 -3.23
C LEU A 646 3.63 13.94 -4.59
N ALA A 647 3.09 14.77 -5.49
CA ALA A 647 2.70 14.33 -6.82
C ALA A 647 3.92 13.83 -7.63
N GLU A 648 5.05 14.52 -7.52
CA GLU A 648 6.32 14.08 -8.14
C GLU A 648 6.86 12.80 -7.50
N GLN A 649 6.85 12.72 -6.18
CA GLN A 649 7.27 11.52 -5.44
C GLN A 649 6.46 10.29 -5.86
N TYR A 650 5.13 10.40 -5.92
CA TYR A 650 4.25 9.28 -6.29
C TYR A 650 4.48 8.79 -7.71
N LEU A 651 4.80 9.66 -8.67
CA LEU A 651 5.14 9.21 -10.02
C LEU A 651 6.36 8.28 -10.05
N GLN A 652 7.27 8.41 -9.07
CA GLN A 652 8.45 7.57 -8.96
C GLN A 652 8.19 6.25 -8.21
N ILE A 653 7.43 6.30 -7.10
CA ILE A 653 7.40 5.18 -6.16
C ILE A 653 6.03 4.47 -6.07
N ASP A 654 4.94 5.11 -6.49
CA ASP A 654 3.59 4.58 -6.31
C ASP A 654 3.18 3.75 -7.54
N PRO A 655 2.79 2.48 -7.38
CA PRO A 655 2.26 1.67 -8.48
C PRO A 655 0.89 2.15 -8.97
N HIS A 656 0.23 3.07 -8.24
CA HIS A 656 -1.04 3.65 -8.66
C HIS A 656 -0.83 4.87 -9.56
N SER A 657 -1.58 4.94 -10.64
CA SER A 657 -1.64 6.15 -11.47
C SER A 657 -2.30 7.31 -10.70
N PRO A 658 -1.96 8.58 -11.03
CA PRO A 658 -2.67 9.75 -10.47
C PRO A 658 -4.18 9.67 -10.66
N ALA A 659 -4.95 10.18 -9.70
CA ALA A 659 -6.40 10.05 -9.64
C ALA A 659 -7.14 10.51 -10.92
N GLU A 660 -6.68 11.59 -11.57
CA GLU A 660 -7.24 12.03 -12.85
C GLU A 660 -6.97 11.00 -13.97
N CYS A 661 -5.84 10.31 -13.93
CA CYS A 661 -5.51 9.26 -14.90
C CYS A 661 -6.31 7.98 -14.61
N ARG A 662 -6.53 7.62 -13.33
CA ARG A 662 -7.43 6.52 -12.93
C ARG A 662 -8.86 6.78 -13.37
N THR A 663 -9.32 8.01 -13.35
CA THR A 663 -10.67 8.41 -13.80
C THR A 663 -10.74 8.49 -15.33
N ASN A 664 -9.98 9.40 -15.93
CA ASN A 664 -10.09 9.72 -17.35
C ASN A 664 -9.48 8.63 -18.25
N GLY A 665 -8.32 8.12 -17.87
CA GLY A 665 -7.62 7.06 -18.61
C GLY A 665 -8.45 5.79 -18.73
N ILE A 666 -9.19 5.44 -17.67
CA ILE A 666 -10.08 4.27 -17.67
C ILE A 666 -11.37 4.58 -18.46
N ALA A 667 -12.09 5.64 -18.11
CA ALA A 667 -13.39 5.93 -18.70
C ALA A 667 -13.34 6.05 -20.24
N ARG A 668 -12.27 6.63 -20.80
CA ARG A 668 -12.08 6.76 -22.26
C ARG A 668 -11.92 5.43 -22.99
N ASN A 669 -11.57 4.34 -22.28
CA ASN A 669 -11.49 2.99 -22.83
C ASN A 669 -12.86 2.25 -22.82
N VAL A 670 -13.88 2.77 -22.12
CA VAL A 670 -15.17 2.08 -21.91
C VAL A 670 -16.21 2.58 -22.90
N ASP A 671 -16.73 1.72 -23.78
CA ASP A 671 -17.74 2.08 -24.80
C ASP A 671 -19.02 2.67 -24.21
N LEU A 672 -19.47 2.13 -23.06
CA LEU A 672 -20.66 2.61 -22.38
C LEU A 672 -20.50 4.04 -21.83
N PHE A 673 -19.28 4.47 -21.50
CA PHE A 673 -18.99 5.86 -21.15
C PHE A 673 -19.26 6.79 -22.35
N HIS A 674 -18.74 6.41 -23.52
CA HIS A 674 -18.97 7.19 -24.74
C HIS A 674 -20.46 7.31 -25.07
N LYS A 675 -21.23 6.24 -24.87
CA LYS A 675 -22.71 6.26 -25.04
C LYS A 675 -23.39 7.13 -23.99
N ALA A 676 -23.01 7.02 -22.71
CA ALA A 676 -23.64 7.74 -21.61
C ALA A 676 -23.55 9.26 -21.74
N PHE A 677 -22.42 9.74 -22.23
CA PHE A 677 -22.14 11.18 -22.32
C PHE A 677 -22.06 11.72 -23.75
N GLY A 678 -22.36 10.90 -24.76
CA GLY A 678 -22.37 11.31 -26.16
C GLY A 678 -21.03 11.77 -26.68
N VAL A 679 -19.93 11.14 -26.23
CA VAL A 679 -18.55 11.51 -26.57
C VAL A 679 -18.30 11.30 -28.07
N GLN A 680 -17.76 12.32 -28.73
CA GLN A 680 -17.54 12.37 -30.17
C GLN A 680 -16.06 12.63 -30.51
N PRO A 681 -15.61 12.31 -31.74
CA PRO A 681 -14.29 12.70 -32.21
C PRO A 681 -14.04 14.20 -32.02
N GLY A 682 -12.95 14.54 -31.33
CA GLY A 682 -12.59 15.93 -30.98
C GLY A 682 -12.89 16.32 -29.55
N ASP A 683 -13.70 15.53 -28.81
CA ASP A 683 -13.83 15.68 -27.37
C ASP A 683 -12.58 15.22 -26.63
N GLY A 684 -12.28 15.82 -25.48
CA GLY A 684 -11.10 15.46 -24.68
C GLY A 684 -11.05 14.01 -24.19
N MET A 685 -12.24 13.43 -23.95
CA MET A 685 -12.38 12.02 -23.55
C MET A 685 -12.49 11.05 -24.75
N TRP A 686 -12.39 11.56 -25.99
CA TRP A 686 -12.47 10.68 -27.15
C TRP A 686 -11.24 9.78 -27.27
N LEU A 687 -11.49 8.50 -27.41
CA LEU A 687 -10.50 7.52 -27.85
C LEU A 687 -11.13 6.69 -28.96
N ALA A 688 -10.45 6.53 -30.08
CA ALA A 688 -10.97 5.78 -31.21
C ALA A 688 -11.22 4.30 -30.83
N PRO A 689 -12.27 3.65 -31.30
CA PRO A 689 -12.63 2.29 -30.88
C PRO A 689 -11.50 1.27 -31.01
N GLU A 690 -10.65 1.39 -32.03
CA GLU A 690 -9.50 0.53 -32.27
C GLU A 690 -8.32 0.77 -31.30
N GLN A 691 -8.32 1.91 -30.64
CA GLN A 691 -7.31 2.26 -29.63
C GLN A 691 -7.73 1.84 -28.22
N ARG A 692 -9.04 1.59 -28.01
CA ARG A 692 -9.57 1.19 -26.69
C ARG A 692 -9.05 -0.18 -26.31
N VAL A 693 -8.59 -0.29 -25.07
CA VAL A 693 -8.12 -1.54 -24.50
C VAL A 693 -9.28 -2.23 -23.80
N ARG A 694 -9.45 -3.52 -24.06
CA ARG A 694 -10.45 -4.39 -23.43
C ARG A 694 -9.75 -5.67 -23.03
N ILE A 695 -9.65 -5.90 -21.73
CA ILE A 695 -8.99 -7.08 -21.17
C ILE A 695 -10.04 -8.04 -20.62
N TRP A 696 -10.81 -7.62 -19.61
CA TRP A 696 -11.84 -8.44 -18.93
C TRP A 696 -13.25 -7.89 -19.07
#